data_68d1a820e9423372e8e8234ef3917419
#
_entry.id   68d1a820e9423372e8e8234ef3917419
#
_cell.length_a   1.000
_cell.length_b   1.000
_cell.length_c   1.000
_cell.angle_alpha   90.00
_cell.angle_beta   90.00
_cell.angle_gamma   90.00
#
_symmetry.space_group_name_H-M   'P 1'
#
loop_
_entity.id
_entity.type
_entity.pdbx_description
1 polymer ?
#
loop_
_entity_poly.entity_id
_entity_poly.type
_entity_poly.pdbx_seq_one_letter_code
_entity_poly.pdbx_strand_id
1 'polypeptide(L)'
;MPPQDVAAEQCVLGGMLLSKDAIADVVEILRASDFYKPAHATTFEAILNIYGRGEPADAITVAAALHDAGDLARVGGAAYLHTLIASVPTAANASYYAKIVSERAVLRRLIEAGTRIVQLGYGTAGGGGRDADDLVDLAQQAVYEITERRTSEDFAALAEMLQPTLDEIEAVGAHGGMMTGVPTGFTDLDRLLNGLHPGQLIIVAGRPGLGKALALGTPLPTPDGWTTMGEVQPGDRLIGADGEPTTVLRAFDVLRGRPCYEVEFSDGSVIVADAEHLWQTHTRFTRRYGKPPTVSTTEGIAATLRTETADRRLNHSVTNTRPLALPDRDLLIPPYTLGVWLGDGHSDAARFTTDDPEMVMYVEEDGFDARPSGPRVYTIMLSAAEPILERNCVGCGQRFQPKTHTVRSCGRSCGALARFVSEPVPVPPRGCVNCGTVTKGTAEHGVERCAACYRRFGSFTGYLRETGVLNNKHIPPAYLRASEAQRRALLAGLMDTDGTVASSGNVQYCSTSQRLAEDVRELVVSLGYRCTITKRQVKGRTLASSTAYVLNFSTVDEVFRLERKRLAHKERRRSLGTTRSGSRFIVDVRPVSSVPVRCVQVDNDDHLYLAGRSMIPTHNSTASMDFARNAAIRANQASAVFSLEMSKVEIVMRVLSAEARVPLHVLRSGQLSDDDWTKLARCMGEISDAPLFVDDTPNMNLMEIRAKARRLKQKHDLKLIVVDYLQLMSSPKRTESRQQEVAELSRGLKLLAKEIEAPVIAVSQLNRGPEQRTDKRPQLSDLRESGSIEQDADVVILLHRDDYYDKESPRAGEADFIVAKHRNGPTDTVTVAAQLHLSRFVDMAI
;
A
#
# COMPACT_ATOMS: atom_id res chain seq x y z
N MET A 1 31.18 34.49 -16.31
CA MET A 1 29.97 35.19 -16.71
C MET A 1 28.98 34.19 -17.29
N PRO A 2 27.69 34.35 -17.03
CA PRO A 2 26.69 33.46 -17.68
C PRO A 2 26.75 33.60 -19.20
N PRO A 3 26.45 32.53 -19.95
CA PRO A 3 26.40 32.61 -21.43
C PRO A 3 25.42 33.66 -21.91
N GLN A 4 25.92 34.65 -22.66
CA GLN A 4 25.13 35.79 -23.15
C GLN A 4 25.68 36.31 -24.48
N ASP A 5 24.82 36.92 -25.27
CA ASP A 5 25.21 37.69 -26.48
C ASP A 5 24.33 38.90 -26.59
N VAL A 6 24.77 39.97 -25.94
CA VAL A 6 24.02 41.26 -25.88
C VAL A 6 23.87 41.91 -27.25
N ALA A 7 24.83 41.71 -28.16
CA ALA A 7 24.76 42.28 -29.52
C ALA A 7 23.67 41.54 -30.32
N ALA A 8 23.58 40.21 -30.19
CA ALA A 8 22.49 39.45 -30.81
C ALA A 8 21.12 39.85 -30.28
N GLU A 9 20.98 40.07 -28.94
CA GLU A 9 19.72 40.54 -28.32
C GLU A 9 19.29 41.90 -28.87
N GLN A 10 20.27 42.82 -29.03
CA GLN A 10 19.99 44.12 -29.61
C GLN A 10 19.55 44.05 -31.07
N CYS A 11 20.22 43.20 -31.89
CA CYS A 11 19.84 42.98 -33.26
C CYS A 11 18.44 42.34 -33.40
N VAL A 12 18.06 41.42 -32.49
CA VAL A 12 16.70 40.84 -32.46
C VAL A 12 15.66 41.93 -32.21
N LEU A 13 15.80 42.69 -31.12
CA LEU A 13 14.83 43.72 -30.76
C LEU A 13 14.77 44.85 -31.78
N GLY A 14 15.90 45.27 -32.29
CA GLY A 14 15.97 46.27 -33.35
C GLY A 14 15.34 45.80 -34.66
N GLY A 15 15.50 44.49 -35.03
CA GLY A 15 14.84 43.86 -36.18
C GLY A 15 13.32 43.85 -36.02
N MET A 16 12.83 43.53 -34.84
CA MET A 16 11.40 43.53 -34.49
C MET A 16 10.78 44.94 -34.54
N LEU A 17 11.55 45.98 -34.15
CA LEU A 17 11.12 47.38 -34.27
C LEU A 17 11.12 47.92 -35.71
N LEU A 18 11.81 47.27 -36.64
CA LEU A 18 11.92 47.61 -38.05
C LEU A 18 10.95 46.89 -38.97
N SER A 19 10.56 45.67 -38.62
CA SER A 19 9.74 44.81 -39.51
C SER A 19 8.73 44.00 -38.71
N LYS A 20 7.47 44.00 -39.16
CA LYS A 20 6.40 43.18 -38.66
C LYS A 20 6.63 41.67 -38.89
N ASP A 21 7.24 41.33 -40.04
CA ASP A 21 7.57 39.93 -40.36
C ASP A 21 8.66 39.41 -39.42
N ALA A 22 9.66 40.25 -39.08
CA ALA A 22 10.67 39.90 -38.09
C ALA A 22 10.07 39.61 -36.68
N ILE A 23 8.97 40.28 -36.31
CA ILE A 23 8.28 39.97 -35.05
C ILE A 23 7.69 38.56 -35.13
N ALA A 24 7.01 38.19 -36.21
CA ALA A 24 6.44 36.90 -36.41
C ALA A 24 7.49 35.79 -36.31
N ASP A 25 8.61 35.92 -37.04
CA ASP A 25 9.71 34.94 -37.03
C ASP A 25 10.37 34.78 -35.64
N VAL A 26 10.53 35.89 -34.93
CA VAL A 26 11.21 35.87 -33.61
C VAL A 26 10.32 35.32 -32.53
N VAL A 27 9.00 35.51 -32.56
CA VAL A 27 8.04 34.99 -31.57
C VAL A 27 8.03 33.48 -31.55
N GLU A 28 8.26 32.82 -32.67
CA GLU A 28 8.36 31.35 -32.77
C GLU A 28 9.63 30.83 -32.08
N ILE A 29 10.71 31.62 -32.02
CA ILE A 29 12.02 31.16 -31.51
C ILE A 29 12.25 31.59 -30.06
N LEU A 30 11.84 32.79 -29.64
CA LEU A 30 12.19 33.42 -28.37
C LEU A 30 10.98 33.73 -27.49
N ARG A 31 11.24 33.74 -26.18
CA ARG A 31 10.35 34.24 -25.14
C ARG A 31 11.08 35.31 -24.32
N ALA A 32 10.35 36.15 -23.59
CA ALA A 32 10.92 37.20 -22.75
C ALA A 32 12.00 36.67 -21.77
N SER A 33 11.79 35.48 -21.23
CA SER A 33 12.73 34.80 -20.32
C SER A 33 14.06 34.40 -20.98
N ASP A 34 14.17 34.41 -22.30
CA ASP A 34 15.36 33.98 -23.01
C ASP A 34 16.37 35.13 -23.14
N PHE A 35 15.99 36.38 -22.83
CA PHE A 35 16.89 37.52 -22.82
C PHE A 35 17.72 37.56 -21.54
N TYR A 36 19.01 37.88 -21.69
CA TYR A 36 19.90 38.03 -20.53
C TYR A 36 19.68 39.35 -19.79
N LYS A 37 19.47 40.45 -20.57
CA LYS A 37 19.19 41.76 -19.98
C LYS A 37 17.71 41.91 -19.67
N PRO A 38 17.34 42.22 -18.39
CA PRO A 38 15.94 42.46 -18.02
C PRO A 38 15.29 43.57 -18.87
N ALA A 39 16.05 44.64 -19.23
CA ALA A 39 15.58 45.70 -20.11
C ALA A 39 15.17 45.19 -21.51
N HIS A 40 15.88 44.18 -22.04
CA HIS A 40 15.55 43.57 -23.34
C HIS A 40 14.30 42.69 -23.23
N ALA A 41 14.15 41.93 -22.14
CA ALA A 41 12.93 41.15 -21.85
C ALA A 41 11.70 42.06 -21.78
N THR A 42 11.78 43.18 -21.04
CA THR A 42 10.69 44.16 -20.93
C THR A 42 10.37 44.81 -22.28
N THR A 43 11.41 45.16 -23.10
CA THR A 43 11.19 45.69 -24.44
C THR A 43 10.50 44.66 -25.34
N PHE A 44 10.92 43.40 -25.29
CA PHE A 44 10.33 42.33 -26.06
C PHE A 44 8.85 42.16 -25.71
N GLU A 45 8.49 42.12 -24.43
CA GLU A 45 7.10 42.04 -23.98
C GLU A 45 6.26 43.23 -24.47
N ALA A 46 6.81 44.44 -24.43
CA ALA A 46 6.11 45.63 -24.93
C ALA A 46 5.84 45.55 -26.43
N ILE A 47 6.82 45.07 -27.24
CA ILE A 47 6.66 44.85 -28.69
C ILE A 47 5.55 43.80 -28.92
N LEU A 48 5.55 42.68 -28.19
CA LEU A 48 4.54 41.62 -28.34
C LEU A 48 3.14 42.09 -27.96
N ASN A 49 3.01 42.91 -26.91
CA ASN A 49 1.73 43.48 -26.49
C ASN A 49 1.11 44.38 -27.56
N ILE A 50 1.93 45.22 -28.21
CA ILE A 50 1.48 46.07 -29.28
C ILE A 50 1.13 45.25 -30.52
N TYR A 51 2.00 44.31 -30.89
CA TYR A 51 1.78 43.40 -32.02
C TYR A 51 0.50 42.56 -31.86
N GLY A 52 0.25 42.05 -30.65
CA GLY A 52 -0.96 41.30 -30.31
C GLY A 52 -2.26 42.12 -30.41
N ARG A 53 -2.20 43.44 -30.30
CA ARG A 53 -3.33 44.37 -30.53
C ARG A 53 -3.50 44.73 -32.02
N GLY A 54 -2.59 44.26 -32.89
CA GLY A 54 -2.61 44.58 -34.32
C GLY A 54 -2.05 45.96 -34.65
N GLU A 55 -1.46 46.66 -33.67
CA GLU A 55 -0.86 48.01 -33.80
C GLU A 55 0.58 47.92 -34.34
N PRO A 56 1.08 48.96 -35.03
CA PRO A 56 2.47 48.98 -35.46
C PRO A 56 3.42 49.09 -34.27
N ALA A 57 4.37 48.14 -34.14
CA ALA A 57 5.33 48.07 -33.04
C ALA A 57 6.67 48.72 -33.45
N ASP A 58 6.69 50.05 -33.65
CA ASP A 58 7.90 50.84 -33.93
C ASP A 58 8.46 51.48 -32.63
N ALA A 59 9.61 52.15 -32.75
CA ALA A 59 10.27 52.77 -31.61
C ALA A 59 9.40 53.82 -30.89
N ILE A 60 8.49 54.51 -31.62
CA ILE A 60 7.64 55.56 -31.05
C ILE A 60 6.51 54.93 -30.24
N THR A 61 5.82 53.94 -30.83
CA THR A 61 4.70 53.25 -30.17
C THR A 61 5.16 52.43 -28.98
N VAL A 62 6.31 51.73 -29.09
CA VAL A 62 6.90 50.96 -27.98
C VAL A 62 7.41 51.90 -26.89
N ALA A 63 7.99 53.07 -27.19
CA ALA A 63 8.36 54.05 -26.19
C ALA A 63 7.14 54.60 -25.42
N ALA A 64 6.03 54.88 -26.11
CA ALA A 64 4.79 55.30 -25.50
C ALA A 64 4.23 54.22 -24.55
N ALA A 65 4.15 52.96 -25.00
CA ALA A 65 3.68 51.82 -24.16
C ALA A 65 4.57 51.59 -22.92
N LEU A 66 5.89 51.69 -23.08
CA LEU A 66 6.83 51.58 -21.95
C LEU A 66 6.73 52.78 -21.00
N HIS A 67 6.40 53.96 -21.51
CA HIS A 67 6.14 55.13 -20.66
C HIS A 67 4.88 54.95 -19.82
N ASP A 68 3.80 54.51 -20.43
CA ASP A 68 2.52 54.24 -19.76
C ASP A 68 2.62 53.12 -18.69
N ALA A 69 3.48 52.14 -18.95
CA ALA A 69 3.81 51.07 -17.97
C ALA A 69 4.79 51.55 -16.88
N GLY A 70 5.42 52.71 -17.01
CA GLY A 70 6.43 53.21 -16.06
C GLY A 70 7.83 52.60 -16.24
N ASP A 71 8.05 51.79 -17.26
CA ASP A 71 9.29 51.05 -17.48
C ASP A 71 10.30 51.72 -18.45
N LEU A 72 9.92 52.79 -19.08
CA LEU A 72 10.76 53.45 -20.08
C LEU A 72 12.14 53.85 -19.53
N ALA A 73 12.21 54.37 -18.30
CA ALA A 73 13.48 54.74 -17.67
C ALA A 73 14.36 53.48 -17.37
N ARG A 74 13.76 52.36 -17.01
CA ARG A 74 14.46 51.08 -16.75
C ARG A 74 15.05 50.48 -18.02
N VAL A 75 14.42 50.68 -19.15
CA VAL A 75 14.88 50.21 -20.46
C VAL A 75 16.04 51.08 -21.01
N GLY A 76 16.23 52.30 -20.53
CA GLY A 76 17.27 53.24 -20.99
C GLY A 76 16.72 54.41 -21.78
N GLY A 77 15.40 54.67 -21.71
CA GLY A 77 14.72 55.76 -22.38
C GLY A 77 14.47 55.53 -23.88
N ALA A 78 13.77 56.45 -24.52
CA ALA A 78 13.48 56.38 -25.95
C ALA A 78 14.76 56.35 -26.82
N ALA A 79 15.85 56.99 -26.36
CA ALA A 79 17.14 57.00 -27.07
C ALA A 79 17.71 55.54 -27.20
N TYR A 80 17.48 54.68 -26.24
CA TYR A 80 17.95 53.31 -26.31
C TYR A 80 17.20 52.48 -27.38
N LEU A 81 15.91 52.73 -27.56
CA LEU A 81 15.15 52.05 -28.65
C LEU A 81 15.68 52.42 -30.04
N HIS A 82 16.08 53.68 -30.22
CA HIS A 82 16.78 54.10 -31.46
C HIS A 82 18.15 53.43 -31.58
N THR A 83 18.87 53.21 -30.47
CA THR A 83 20.13 52.47 -30.48
C THR A 83 19.93 51.02 -30.92
N LEU A 84 18.85 50.38 -30.46
CA LEU A 84 18.49 49.01 -30.88
C LEU A 84 18.28 48.95 -32.41
N ILE A 85 17.53 49.89 -32.98
CA ILE A 85 17.31 49.99 -34.41
C ILE A 85 18.62 50.18 -35.15
N ALA A 86 19.48 51.10 -34.68
CA ALA A 86 20.76 51.41 -35.29
C ALA A 86 21.77 50.23 -35.26
N SER A 87 21.60 49.31 -34.34
CA SER A 87 22.47 48.11 -34.21
C SER A 87 22.16 47.03 -35.24
N VAL A 88 21.05 47.12 -35.98
CA VAL A 88 20.59 46.06 -36.90
C VAL A 88 21.18 46.29 -38.31
N PRO A 89 21.98 45.38 -38.85
CA PRO A 89 22.45 45.45 -40.21
C PRO A 89 21.32 45.29 -41.26
N THR A 90 20.40 44.36 -40.98
CA THR A 90 19.19 44.06 -41.77
C THR A 90 18.13 43.36 -40.94
N ALA A 91 16.88 43.77 -41.01
CA ALA A 91 15.78 43.18 -40.31
C ALA A 91 15.51 41.71 -40.75
N ALA A 92 15.87 41.33 -41.96
CA ALA A 92 15.69 39.97 -42.49
C ALA A 92 16.50 38.90 -41.74
N ASN A 93 17.54 39.29 -40.99
CA ASN A 93 18.35 38.35 -40.21
C ASN A 93 17.90 38.20 -38.72
N ALA A 94 16.77 38.78 -38.36
CA ALA A 94 16.28 38.74 -36.97
C ALA A 94 16.12 37.31 -36.44
N SER A 95 15.60 36.40 -37.26
CA SER A 95 15.46 34.96 -36.91
C SER A 95 16.81 34.28 -36.69
N TYR A 96 17.85 34.64 -37.43
CA TYR A 96 19.19 34.11 -37.20
C TYR A 96 19.78 34.57 -35.86
N TYR A 97 19.64 35.85 -35.52
CA TYR A 97 20.07 36.37 -34.22
C TYR A 97 19.23 35.79 -33.10
N ALA A 98 17.94 35.58 -33.31
CA ALA A 98 17.06 34.91 -32.34
C ALA A 98 17.54 33.49 -32.00
N LYS A 99 18.02 32.72 -32.96
CA LYS A 99 18.61 31.37 -32.70
C LYS A 99 19.85 31.45 -31.79
N ILE A 100 20.73 32.46 -32.02
CA ILE A 100 21.90 32.70 -31.16
C ILE A 100 21.46 33.00 -29.71
N VAL A 101 20.48 33.85 -29.53
CA VAL A 101 19.94 34.19 -28.20
C VAL A 101 19.34 32.97 -27.54
N SER A 102 18.57 32.17 -28.27
CA SER A 102 17.98 30.92 -27.79
C SER A 102 19.04 29.92 -27.34
N GLU A 103 20.12 29.72 -28.12
CA GLU A 103 21.23 28.84 -27.70
C GLU A 103 21.89 29.31 -26.41
N ARG A 104 22.13 30.61 -26.25
CA ARG A 104 22.67 31.15 -24.99
C ARG A 104 21.71 31.02 -23.84
N ALA A 105 20.40 31.14 -24.07
CA ALA A 105 19.38 30.93 -23.07
C ALA A 105 19.32 29.44 -22.59
N VAL A 106 19.46 28.51 -23.52
CA VAL A 106 19.55 27.07 -23.17
C VAL A 106 20.76 26.79 -22.27
N LEU A 107 21.93 27.36 -22.61
CA LEU A 107 23.13 27.19 -21.79
C LEU A 107 22.97 27.82 -20.38
N ARG A 108 22.28 28.96 -20.24
CA ARG A 108 21.97 29.56 -18.94
C ARG A 108 21.07 28.64 -18.10
N ARG A 109 19.98 28.13 -18.70
CA ARG A 109 19.06 27.21 -18.04
C ARG A 109 19.78 25.95 -17.60
N LEU A 110 20.73 25.44 -18.38
CA LEU A 110 21.55 24.29 -18.02
C LEU A 110 22.42 24.56 -16.77
N ILE A 111 23.02 25.77 -16.71
CA ILE A 111 23.80 26.20 -15.54
C ILE A 111 22.90 26.37 -14.31
N GLU A 112 21.72 26.97 -14.49
CA GLU A 112 20.74 27.15 -13.40
C GLU A 112 20.23 25.80 -12.86
N ALA A 113 19.90 24.87 -13.75
CA ALA A 113 19.50 23.52 -13.38
C ALA A 113 20.64 22.77 -12.65
N GLY A 114 21.88 22.87 -13.17
CA GLY A 114 23.05 22.31 -12.51
C GLY A 114 23.27 22.89 -11.12
N THR A 115 23.11 24.21 -10.96
CA THR A 115 23.23 24.89 -9.66
C THR A 115 22.11 24.44 -8.70
N ARG A 116 20.89 24.30 -9.18
CA ARG A 116 19.75 23.77 -8.39
C ARG A 116 20.02 22.34 -7.95
N ILE A 117 20.56 21.48 -8.83
CA ILE A 117 20.92 20.10 -8.50
C ILE A 117 22.02 20.06 -7.42
N VAL A 118 23.03 20.90 -7.54
CA VAL A 118 24.09 21.03 -6.53
C VAL A 118 23.50 21.47 -5.18
N GLN A 119 22.60 22.47 -5.19
CA GLN A 119 21.94 22.95 -3.97
C GLN A 119 21.05 21.87 -3.32
N LEU A 120 20.34 21.05 -4.12
CA LEU A 120 19.57 19.92 -3.63
C LEU A 120 20.47 18.90 -2.92
N GLY A 121 21.62 18.56 -3.51
CA GLY A 121 22.59 17.64 -2.92
C GLY A 121 23.23 18.14 -1.62
N TYR A 122 23.54 19.45 -1.53
CA TYR A 122 24.12 20.03 -0.30
C TYR A 122 23.08 20.44 0.74
N GLY A 123 21.82 20.67 0.36
CA GLY A 123 20.74 21.07 1.27
C GLY A 123 20.33 20.01 2.29
N THR A 124 20.70 18.73 2.07
CA THR A 124 20.49 17.62 3.01
C THR A 124 21.38 17.69 4.26
N ALA A 125 22.49 18.45 4.23
CA ALA A 125 23.39 18.62 5.39
C ALA A 125 22.79 19.47 6.54
N GLY A 126 21.58 20.08 6.33
CA GLY A 126 20.93 21.00 7.26
C GLY A 126 19.63 20.50 7.92
N GLY A 127 19.32 19.18 7.94
CA GLY A 127 18.25 18.62 8.77
C GLY A 127 16.81 18.73 8.24
N GLY A 128 16.61 18.93 6.95
CA GLY A 128 15.28 18.87 6.30
C GLY A 128 15.05 17.46 5.75
N GLY A 129 14.21 16.66 6.40
CA GLY A 129 13.97 15.25 6.13
C GLY A 129 13.23 14.95 4.81
N ARG A 130 13.88 15.20 3.65
CA ARG A 130 13.49 14.66 2.36
C ARG A 130 14.32 13.44 2.05
N ASP A 131 13.68 12.41 1.50
CA ASP A 131 14.36 11.19 1.09
C ASP A 131 15.31 11.45 -0.09
N ALA A 132 16.37 10.64 -0.22
CA ALA A 132 17.34 10.75 -1.30
C ALA A 132 16.66 10.56 -2.69
N ASP A 133 15.65 9.73 -2.77
CA ASP A 133 14.89 9.46 -3.98
C ASP A 133 14.08 10.69 -4.43
N ASP A 134 13.42 11.41 -3.50
CA ASP A 134 12.74 12.69 -3.77
C ASP A 134 13.69 13.75 -4.37
N LEU A 135 14.94 13.76 -3.91
CA LEU A 135 15.96 14.72 -4.40
C LEU A 135 16.45 14.36 -5.80
N VAL A 136 16.56 13.08 -6.11
CA VAL A 136 16.91 12.58 -7.45
C VAL A 136 15.80 12.95 -8.44
N ASP A 137 14.53 12.79 -8.07
CA ASP A 137 13.39 13.15 -8.89
C ASP A 137 13.34 14.66 -9.19
N LEU A 138 13.58 15.50 -8.19
CA LEU A 138 13.69 16.95 -8.36
C LEU A 138 14.86 17.35 -9.27
N ALA A 139 15.99 16.63 -9.19
CA ALA A 139 17.14 16.84 -10.05
C ALA A 139 16.83 16.46 -11.51
N GLN A 140 16.17 15.33 -11.73
CA GLN A 140 15.71 14.89 -13.05
C GLN A 140 14.71 15.88 -13.64
N GLN A 141 13.75 16.36 -12.84
CA GLN A 141 12.80 17.37 -13.27
C GLN A 141 13.49 18.66 -13.71
N ALA A 142 14.51 19.14 -12.99
CA ALA A 142 15.25 20.35 -13.34
C ALA A 142 15.98 20.22 -14.69
N VAL A 143 16.49 19.02 -15.02
CA VAL A 143 17.11 18.74 -16.34
C VAL A 143 16.03 18.63 -17.42
N TYR A 144 14.90 18.03 -17.11
CA TYR A 144 13.80 17.83 -18.05
C TYR A 144 13.17 19.14 -18.52
N GLU A 145 12.99 20.12 -17.62
CA GLU A 145 12.47 21.45 -17.94
C GLU A 145 13.27 22.17 -19.04
N ILE A 146 14.54 21.79 -19.27
CA ILE A 146 15.38 22.30 -20.34
C ILE A 146 15.05 21.66 -21.69
N THR A 147 14.70 20.35 -21.67
CA THR A 147 14.51 19.54 -22.89
C THR A 147 13.10 19.67 -23.48
N GLU A 148 12.08 19.89 -22.63
CA GLU A 148 10.68 19.96 -23.03
C GLU A 148 10.37 21.07 -24.04
N ARG A 149 11.21 22.12 -24.11
CA ARG A 149 11.05 23.26 -25.02
C ARG A 149 11.69 23.06 -26.42
N ARG A 150 12.32 21.89 -26.69
CA ARG A 150 12.90 21.59 -28.00
C ARG A 150 11.91 21.01 -29.03
N THR A 151 10.73 20.63 -28.61
CA THR A 151 9.62 20.22 -29.48
C THR A 151 8.84 21.48 -29.91
N SER A 152 9.42 22.32 -30.77
CA SER A 152 8.62 23.23 -31.58
C SER A 152 7.85 22.34 -32.56
N GLU A 153 6.56 22.55 -32.70
CA GLU A 153 5.76 22.00 -33.77
C GLU A 153 6.27 22.57 -35.09
N ASP A 154 7.05 21.79 -35.84
CA ASP A 154 7.33 22.10 -37.24
C ASP A 154 6.01 21.94 -37.99
N PHE A 155 5.41 23.08 -38.40
CA PHE A 155 4.31 23.08 -39.35
C PHE A 155 4.84 22.57 -40.69
N ALA A 156 4.46 21.34 -41.06
CA ALA A 156 4.71 20.81 -42.38
C ALA A 156 3.60 21.30 -43.33
N ALA A 157 3.97 21.84 -44.49
CA ALA A 157 2.99 22.20 -45.49
C ALA A 157 2.21 20.97 -45.94
N LEU A 158 0.86 21.05 -46.00
CA LEU A 158 0.01 19.94 -46.42
C LEU A 158 0.45 19.32 -47.76
N ALA A 159 0.97 20.17 -48.68
CA ALA A 159 1.48 19.76 -49.96
C ALA A 159 2.68 18.78 -49.85
N GLU A 160 3.54 18.94 -48.85
CA GLU A 160 4.71 18.08 -48.63
C GLU A 160 4.30 16.71 -48.01
N MET A 161 3.15 16.68 -47.33
CA MET A 161 2.61 15.46 -46.69
C MET A 161 1.72 14.64 -47.65
N LEU A 162 1.17 15.24 -48.70
CA LEU A 162 0.22 14.57 -49.59
C LEU A 162 0.81 13.36 -50.30
N GLN A 163 2.02 13.47 -50.85
CA GLN A 163 2.62 12.37 -51.58
C GLN A 163 2.99 11.20 -50.66
N PRO A 164 3.70 11.41 -49.52
CA PRO A 164 3.96 10.33 -48.58
C PRO A 164 2.69 9.65 -48.09
N THR A 165 1.62 10.40 -47.85
CA THR A 165 0.33 9.84 -47.39
C THR A 165 -0.36 9.02 -48.50
N LEU A 166 -0.27 9.45 -49.77
CA LEU A 166 -0.77 8.69 -50.91
C LEU A 166 0.03 7.38 -51.10
N ASP A 167 1.36 7.45 -50.99
CA ASP A 167 2.24 6.31 -51.08
C ASP A 167 1.94 5.29 -49.97
N GLU A 168 1.62 5.76 -48.76
CA GLU A 168 1.19 4.90 -47.63
C GLU A 168 -0.18 4.25 -47.88
N ILE A 169 -1.15 5.00 -48.45
CA ILE A 169 -2.48 4.48 -48.83
C ILE A 169 -2.33 3.45 -49.96
N GLU A 170 -1.48 3.69 -50.96
CA GLU A 170 -1.20 2.73 -52.03
C GLU A 170 -0.51 1.47 -51.52
N ALA A 171 0.47 1.62 -50.59
CA ALA A 171 1.13 0.49 -49.94
C ALA A 171 0.14 -0.39 -49.17
N VAL A 172 -0.78 0.23 -48.44
CA VAL A 172 -1.88 -0.48 -47.73
C VAL A 172 -2.80 -1.18 -48.72
N GLY A 173 -3.17 -0.51 -49.81
CA GLY A 173 -3.99 -1.07 -50.91
C GLY A 173 -3.31 -2.25 -51.63
N ALA A 174 -2.03 -2.15 -51.93
CA ALA A 174 -1.23 -3.18 -52.61
C ALA A 174 -1.02 -4.46 -51.77
N HIS A 175 -1.08 -4.37 -50.45
CA HIS A 175 -0.97 -5.51 -49.54
C HIS A 175 -2.30 -6.23 -49.25
N GLY A 176 -3.34 -5.98 -50.05
CA GLY A 176 -4.57 -6.78 -50.05
C GLY A 176 -5.34 -6.76 -48.72
N GLY A 177 -5.36 -5.63 -48.00
CA GLY A 177 -6.08 -5.49 -46.76
C GLY A 177 -5.34 -6.05 -45.51
N MET A 178 -4.01 -6.17 -45.56
CA MET A 178 -3.22 -6.48 -44.36
C MET A 178 -3.31 -5.33 -43.38
N MET A 179 -3.54 -5.67 -42.11
CA MET A 179 -3.63 -4.76 -40.98
C MET A 179 -2.34 -3.92 -40.83
N THR A 180 -2.47 -2.62 -40.66
CA THR A 180 -1.33 -1.69 -40.57
C THR A 180 -0.90 -1.40 -39.12
N GLY A 181 -1.79 -1.57 -38.14
CA GLY A 181 -1.49 -1.36 -36.72
C GLY A 181 -0.95 -2.59 -36.00
N VAL A 182 -0.60 -2.43 -34.72
CA VAL A 182 -0.25 -3.55 -33.81
C VAL A 182 -1.48 -4.43 -33.61
N PRO A 183 -1.43 -5.74 -33.90
CA PRO A 183 -2.58 -6.62 -33.77
C PRO A 183 -2.97 -6.79 -32.30
N THR A 184 -4.26 -6.72 -32.01
CA THR A 184 -4.82 -7.04 -30.70
C THR A 184 -4.86 -8.54 -30.45
N GLY A 185 -4.90 -9.34 -31.54
CA GLY A 185 -5.05 -10.79 -31.54
C GLY A 185 -6.50 -11.25 -31.46
N PHE A 186 -7.46 -10.34 -31.66
CA PHE A 186 -8.89 -10.61 -31.79
C PHE A 186 -9.34 -10.16 -33.18
N THR A 187 -9.70 -11.12 -34.03
CA THR A 187 -9.90 -10.90 -35.46
C THR A 187 -10.91 -9.80 -35.78
N ASP A 188 -12.05 -9.80 -35.09
CA ASP A 188 -13.11 -8.80 -35.34
C ASP A 188 -12.75 -7.43 -34.73
N LEU A 189 -12.01 -7.41 -33.61
CA LEU A 189 -11.50 -6.17 -33.05
C LEU A 189 -10.40 -5.57 -33.95
N ASP A 190 -9.53 -6.42 -34.48
CA ASP A 190 -8.49 -6.00 -35.41
C ASP A 190 -9.08 -5.50 -36.73
N ARG A 191 -10.18 -6.10 -37.22
CA ARG A 191 -10.91 -5.59 -38.39
C ARG A 191 -11.57 -4.23 -38.10
N LEU A 192 -12.12 -4.04 -36.91
CA LEU A 192 -12.78 -2.79 -36.52
C LEU A 192 -11.78 -1.64 -36.34
N LEU A 193 -10.63 -1.90 -35.71
CA LEU A 193 -9.63 -0.90 -35.38
C LEU A 193 -8.51 -0.76 -36.44
N ASN A 194 -8.40 -1.69 -37.38
CA ASN A 194 -7.26 -1.89 -38.27
C ASN A 194 -5.92 -2.06 -37.52
N GLY A 195 -6.00 -2.69 -36.30
CA GLY A 195 -4.93 -2.76 -35.32
C GLY A 195 -4.77 -1.47 -34.50
N LEU A 196 -3.79 -1.46 -33.60
CA LEU A 196 -3.51 -0.32 -32.72
C LEU A 196 -2.43 0.54 -33.36
N HIS A 197 -2.72 1.81 -33.65
CA HIS A 197 -1.83 2.70 -34.42
C HIS A 197 -0.85 3.49 -33.53
N PRO A 198 0.32 3.82 -34.04
CA PRO A 198 1.30 4.68 -33.35
C PRO A 198 0.67 6.00 -32.90
N GLY A 199 1.06 6.50 -31.74
CA GLY A 199 0.57 7.75 -31.19
C GLY A 199 -0.84 7.69 -30.58
N GLN A 200 -1.51 6.54 -30.59
CA GLN A 200 -2.84 6.37 -29.96
C GLN A 200 -2.74 6.08 -28.48
N LEU A 201 -3.63 6.68 -27.71
CA LEU A 201 -3.95 6.29 -26.34
C LEU A 201 -5.24 5.46 -26.34
N ILE A 202 -5.13 4.20 -25.95
CA ILE A 202 -6.22 3.23 -25.86
C ILE A 202 -6.56 3.01 -24.39
N ILE A 203 -7.80 3.23 -24.01
CA ILE A 203 -8.27 2.92 -22.65
C ILE A 203 -9.06 1.61 -22.68
N VAL A 204 -8.61 0.65 -21.86
CA VAL A 204 -9.34 -0.59 -21.62
C VAL A 204 -9.92 -0.52 -20.22
N ALA A 205 -11.25 -0.46 -20.12
CA ALA A 205 -11.91 -0.26 -18.85
C ALA A 205 -12.90 -1.38 -18.53
N GLY A 206 -12.85 -1.86 -17.28
CA GLY A 206 -13.75 -2.90 -16.77
C GLY A 206 -14.15 -2.64 -15.31
N ARG A 207 -15.21 -3.35 -14.87
CA ARG A 207 -15.56 -3.32 -13.45
C ARG A 207 -14.53 -4.11 -12.63
N PRO A 208 -14.04 -3.55 -11.52
CA PRO A 208 -13.12 -4.26 -10.63
C PRO A 208 -13.84 -5.38 -9.85
N GLY A 209 -13.10 -6.42 -9.49
CA GLY A 209 -13.55 -7.37 -8.49
C GLY A 209 -14.54 -8.44 -8.98
N LEU A 210 -14.32 -8.96 -10.15
CA LEU A 210 -15.05 -10.11 -10.69
C LEU A 210 -14.83 -11.38 -9.85
N GLY A 211 -15.14 -11.36 -8.52
CA GLY A 211 -15.25 -12.58 -7.74
C GLY A 211 -14.41 -12.76 -6.48
N LYS A 212 -14.14 -11.71 -5.63
CA LYS A 212 -13.18 -11.86 -4.50
C LYS A 212 -13.69 -11.28 -3.18
N ALA A 213 -14.87 -11.69 -2.70
CA ALA A 213 -15.52 -11.03 -1.58
C ALA A 213 -15.73 -11.95 -0.37
N LEU A 214 -15.63 -11.37 0.84
CA LEU A 214 -15.96 -12.00 2.12
C LEU A 214 -17.25 -11.43 2.70
N ALA A 215 -17.94 -12.21 3.56
CA ALA A 215 -19.15 -11.76 4.25
C ALA A 215 -18.89 -10.48 5.08
N LEU A 216 -19.88 -9.56 5.12
CA LEU A 216 -19.76 -8.27 5.82
C LEU A 216 -19.40 -8.39 7.30
N GLY A 217 -19.89 -9.44 7.97
CA GLY A 217 -19.59 -9.72 9.37
C GLY A 217 -18.19 -10.30 9.61
N THR A 218 -17.38 -10.54 8.57
CA THR A 218 -16.02 -11.09 8.75
C THR A 218 -15.15 -10.09 9.50
N PRO A 219 -14.63 -10.45 10.70
CA PRO A 219 -13.77 -9.56 11.45
C PRO A 219 -12.39 -9.43 10.79
N LEU A 220 -11.86 -8.21 10.78
CA LEU A 220 -10.55 -7.87 10.23
C LEU A 220 -9.68 -7.27 11.34
N PRO A 221 -8.45 -7.80 11.59
CA PRO A 221 -7.55 -7.25 12.59
C PRO A 221 -6.97 -5.92 12.11
N THR A 222 -6.89 -4.96 13.04
CA THR A 222 -6.28 -3.64 12.82
C THR A 222 -5.14 -3.42 13.83
N PRO A 223 -4.25 -2.44 13.61
CA PRO A 223 -3.21 -2.08 14.58
C PRO A 223 -3.75 -1.64 15.95
N ASP A 224 -5.01 -1.21 16.02
CA ASP A 224 -5.63 -0.71 17.25
C ASP A 224 -6.75 -1.61 17.79
N GLY A 225 -7.11 -2.69 17.09
CA GLY A 225 -8.18 -3.59 17.53
C GLY A 225 -8.76 -4.43 16.41
N TRP A 226 -10.06 -4.30 16.19
CA TRP A 226 -10.83 -5.03 15.18
C TRP A 226 -11.80 -4.11 14.47
N THR A 227 -11.97 -4.33 13.16
CA THR A 227 -13.07 -3.85 12.34
C THR A 227 -13.78 -5.02 11.67
N THR A 228 -14.78 -4.76 10.86
CA THR A 228 -15.43 -5.80 10.04
C THR A 228 -15.33 -5.45 8.55
N MET A 229 -15.49 -6.46 7.69
CA MET A 229 -15.51 -6.25 6.23
C MET A 229 -16.61 -5.25 5.81
N GLY A 230 -17.68 -5.11 6.59
CA GLY A 230 -18.75 -4.14 6.34
C GLY A 230 -18.41 -2.71 6.74
N GLU A 231 -17.61 -2.52 7.77
CA GLU A 231 -17.29 -1.22 8.38
C GLU A 231 -16.03 -0.58 7.81
N VAL A 232 -15.09 -1.39 7.33
CA VAL A 232 -13.78 -0.92 6.82
C VAL A 232 -13.93 0.11 5.70
N GLN A 233 -13.13 1.18 5.74
CA GLN A 233 -13.14 2.29 4.79
C GLN A 233 -11.75 2.47 4.15
N PRO A 234 -11.67 3.13 2.96
CA PRO A 234 -10.38 3.56 2.41
C PRO A 234 -9.63 4.46 3.40
N GLY A 235 -8.33 4.22 3.55
CA GLY A 235 -7.47 4.88 4.54
C GLY A 235 -7.36 4.17 5.89
N ASP A 236 -8.25 3.20 6.19
CA ASP A 236 -8.11 2.36 7.37
C ASP A 236 -6.87 1.45 7.25
N ARG A 237 -6.28 1.11 8.40
CA ARG A 237 -5.14 0.20 8.45
C ARG A 237 -5.58 -1.20 8.88
N LEU A 238 -5.30 -2.17 8.03
CA LEU A 238 -5.42 -3.61 8.33
C LEU A 238 -4.03 -4.20 8.63
N ILE A 239 -3.95 -5.50 8.76
CA ILE A 239 -2.70 -6.24 8.95
C ILE A 239 -2.51 -7.20 7.77
N GLY A 240 -1.33 -7.16 7.14
CA GLY A 240 -0.90 -8.05 6.07
C GLY A 240 -0.54 -9.46 6.55
N ALA A 241 -0.32 -10.39 5.62
CA ALA A 241 0.10 -11.76 5.93
C ALA A 241 1.49 -11.85 6.58
N ASP A 242 2.34 -10.88 6.33
CA ASP A 242 3.66 -10.68 6.94
C ASP A 242 3.61 -10.19 8.39
N GLY A 243 2.43 -9.78 8.87
CA GLY A 243 2.22 -9.21 10.20
C GLY A 243 2.35 -7.68 10.26
N GLU A 244 2.77 -7.03 9.18
CA GLU A 244 2.90 -5.58 9.10
C GLU A 244 1.55 -4.88 8.85
N PRO A 245 1.38 -3.65 9.32
CA PRO A 245 0.20 -2.86 8.97
C PRO A 245 0.20 -2.47 7.48
N THR A 246 -0.94 -2.69 6.82
CA THR A 246 -1.22 -2.33 5.43
C THR A 246 -2.41 -1.39 5.34
N THR A 247 -2.40 -0.45 4.39
CA THR A 247 -3.47 0.55 4.23
C THR A 247 -4.53 0.05 3.26
N VAL A 248 -5.78 0.27 3.58
CA VAL A 248 -6.89 0.00 2.66
C VAL A 248 -6.94 1.12 1.61
N LEU A 249 -6.50 0.81 0.41
CA LEU A 249 -6.58 1.72 -0.73
C LEU A 249 -8.03 1.91 -1.17
N ARG A 250 -8.80 0.82 -1.13
CA ARG A 250 -10.20 0.83 -1.56
C ARG A 250 -11.03 -0.22 -0.82
N ALA A 251 -12.26 0.15 -0.48
CA ALA A 251 -13.30 -0.74 -0.02
C ALA A 251 -14.40 -0.80 -1.10
N PHE A 252 -14.59 -1.98 -1.69
CA PHE A 252 -15.53 -2.19 -2.79
C PHE A 252 -16.97 -2.24 -2.28
N ASP A 253 -17.93 -2.26 -3.20
CA ASP A 253 -19.34 -2.34 -2.87
C ASP A 253 -19.72 -3.68 -2.26
N VAL A 254 -20.83 -3.65 -1.54
CA VAL A 254 -21.49 -4.84 -1.03
C VAL A 254 -22.17 -5.58 -2.18
N LEU A 255 -21.71 -6.80 -2.46
CA LEU A 255 -22.27 -7.70 -3.44
C LEU A 255 -23.37 -8.55 -2.76
N ARG A 256 -24.49 -8.75 -3.44
CA ARG A 256 -25.64 -9.55 -2.97
C ARG A 256 -25.99 -10.61 -4.02
N GLY A 257 -26.65 -11.69 -3.61
CA GLY A 257 -27.09 -12.76 -4.52
C GLY A 257 -25.97 -13.66 -5.05
N ARG A 258 -24.74 -13.54 -4.51
CA ARG A 258 -23.58 -14.36 -4.90
C ARG A 258 -23.61 -15.73 -4.22
N PRO A 259 -23.17 -16.83 -4.88
CA PRO A 259 -22.95 -18.11 -4.20
C PRO A 259 -21.91 -17.94 -3.12
N CYS A 260 -22.24 -18.37 -1.91
CA CYS A 260 -21.36 -18.27 -0.75
C CYS A 260 -21.06 -19.64 -0.18
N TYR A 261 -19.90 -19.77 0.43
CA TYR A 261 -19.43 -20.99 1.07
C TYR A 261 -18.90 -20.70 2.46
N GLU A 262 -19.20 -21.57 3.41
CA GLU A 262 -18.46 -21.65 4.68
C GLU A 262 -17.17 -22.44 4.46
N VAL A 263 -16.04 -21.80 4.67
CA VAL A 263 -14.71 -22.41 4.64
C VAL A 263 -14.28 -22.67 6.07
N GLU A 264 -14.23 -23.94 6.45
CA GLU A 264 -13.83 -24.39 7.79
C GLU A 264 -12.36 -24.81 7.80
N PHE A 265 -11.62 -24.29 8.78
CA PHE A 265 -10.21 -24.57 8.97
C PHE A 265 -9.95 -25.53 10.13
N SER A 266 -8.78 -26.17 10.12
CA SER A 266 -8.39 -27.21 11.08
C SER A 266 -8.21 -26.72 12.53
N ASP A 267 -8.34 -25.44 12.79
CA ASP A 267 -8.40 -24.85 14.12
C ASP A 267 -9.85 -24.58 14.59
N GLY A 268 -10.84 -24.98 13.79
CA GLY A 268 -12.26 -24.78 14.02
C GLY A 268 -12.75 -23.39 13.67
N SER A 269 -11.93 -22.55 13.04
CA SER A 269 -12.39 -21.26 12.53
C SER A 269 -13.16 -21.42 11.21
N VAL A 270 -14.15 -20.54 10.99
CA VAL A 270 -14.98 -20.51 9.78
C VAL A 270 -14.97 -19.10 9.22
N ILE A 271 -14.80 -19.00 7.90
CA ILE A 271 -14.96 -17.75 7.15
C ILE A 271 -15.98 -18.00 6.04
N VAL A 272 -16.95 -17.07 5.91
CA VAL A 272 -17.90 -17.12 4.79
C VAL A 272 -17.34 -16.28 3.65
N ALA A 273 -17.11 -16.93 2.52
CA ALA A 273 -16.53 -16.36 1.32
C ALA A 273 -17.39 -16.59 0.09
N ASP A 274 -17.31 -15.72 -0.87
CA ASP A 274 -17.85 -15.86 -2.21
C ASP A 274 -17.20 -17.06 -2.94
N ALA A 275 -17.92 -17.70 -3.87
CA ALA A 275 -17.43 -18.80 -4.71
C ALA A 275 -16.10 -18.49 -5.39
N GLU A 276 -15.97 -17.28 -5.91
CA GLU A 276 -14.81 -16.78 -6.63
C GLU A 276 -13.72 -16.21 -5.72
N HIS A 277 -13.95 -16.16 -4.39
CA HIS A 277 -12.95 -15.62 -3.46
C HIS A 277 -11.66 -16.41 -3.52
N LEU A 278 -10.53 -15.70 -3.59
CA LEU A 278 -9.21 -16.30 -3.77
C LEU A 278 -8.51 -16.56 -2.43
N TRP A 279 -7.94 -17.75 -2.33
CA TRP A 279 -7.13 -18.19 -1.20
C TRP A 279 -5.75 -18.59 -1.68
N GLN A 280 -4.71 -18.06 -1.06
CA GLN A 280 -3.36 -18.55 -1.27
C GLN A 280 -3.17 -19.82 -0.45
N THR A 281 -3.11 -20.98 -1.11
CA THR A 281 -3.06 -22.29 -0.45
C THR A 281 -1.84 -23.11 -0.86
N HIS A 282 -1.33 -23.90 0.07
CA HIS A 282 -0.45 -25.02 -0.23
C HIS A 282 -1.25 -26.28 -0.42
N THR A 283 -1.14 -26.93 -1.58
CA THR A 283 -1.68 -28.25 -1.84
C THR A 283 -0.77 -29.34 -1.24
N ARG A 284 -1.24 -30.59 -1.18
CA ARG A 284 -0.38 -31.72 -0.76
C ARG A 284 0.90 -31.81 -1.60
N PHE A 285 0.79 -31.55 -2.90
CA PHE A 285 1.91 -31.53 -3.83
C PHE A 285 2.91 -30.43 -3.48
N THR A 286 2.47 -29.18 -3.37
CA THR A 286 3.38 -28.06 -3.08
C THR A 286 4.09 -28.23 -1.73
N ARG A 287 3.38 -28.74 -0.71
CA ARG A 287 3.99 -29.05 0.61
C ARG A 287 5.02 -30.16 0.54
N ARG A 288 4.77 -31.22 -0.26
CA ARG A 288 5.68 -32.38 -0.36
C ARG A 288 6.98 -32.01 -1.09
N TYR A 289 6.90 -31.16 -2.10
CA TYR A 289 8.05 -30.79 -2.97
C TYR A 289 8.63 -29.42 -2.69
N GLY A 290 8.22 -28.74 -1.61
CA GLY A 290 8.72 -27.42 -1.24
C GLY A 290 8.43 -26.32 -2.29
N LYS A 291 7.31 -26.48 -3.02
CA LYS A 291 6.90 -25.50 -4.04
C LYS A 291 6.16 -24.32 -3.43
N PRO A 292 6.15 -23.15 -4.06
CA PRO A 292 5.39 -21.99 -3.60
C PRO A 292 3.88 -22.30 -3.47
N PRO A 293 3.13 -21.54 -2.67
CA PRO A 293 1.69 -21.68 -2.56
C PRO A 293 0.99 -21.36 -3.89
N THR A 294 -0.22 -21.86 -4.05
CA THR A 294 -1.08 -21.61 -5.22
C THR A 294 -2.30 -20.81 -4.81
N VAL A 295 -2.78 -19.94 -5.68
CA VAL A 295 -4.04 -19.22 -5.48
C VAL A 295 -5.18 -20.02 -6.10
N SER A 296 -6.22 -20.30 -5.32
CA SER A 296 -7.40 -21.07 -5.75
C SER A 296 -8.68 -20.38 -5.30
N THR A 297 -9.74 -20.46 -6.11
CA THR A 297 -11.08 -19.97 -5.72
C THR A 297 -11.68 -20.84 -4.63
N THR A 298 -12.65 -20.32 -3.87
CA THR A 298 -13.37 -21.08 -2.86
C THR A 298 -14.04 -22.33 -3.49
N GLU A 299 -14.67 -22.16 -4.63
CA GLU A 299 -15.32 -23.26 -5.36
C GLU A 299 -14.28 -24.29 -5.87
N GLY A 300 -13.16 -23.82 -6.42
CA GLY A 300 -12.04 -24.68 -6.83
C GLY A 300 -11.46 -25.50 -5.67
N ILE A 301 -11.39 -24.91 -4.47
CA ILE A 301 -11.00 -25.64 -3.26
C ILE A 301 -12.07 -26.66 -2.86
N ALA A 302 -13.36 -26.33 -2.94
CA ALA A 302 -14.44 -27.27 -2.66
C ALA A 302 -14.34 -28.52 -3.57
N ALA A 303 -14.09 -28.32 -4.86
CA ALA A 303 -13.94 -29.42 -5.83
C ALA A 303 -12.70 -30.29 -5.57
N THR A 304 -11.61 -29.71 -5.04
CA THR A 304 -10.29 -30.36 -4.85
C THR A 304 -9.89 -30.51 -3.39
N LEU A 305 -10.87 -30.45 -2.46
CA LEU A 305 -10.65 -30.45 -1.01
C LEU A 305 -9.84 -31.64 -0.51
N ARG A 306 -10.05 -32.80 -1.13
CA ARG A 306 -9.34 -34.04 -0.82
C ARG A 306 -8.58 -34.55 -2.03
N THR A 307 -7.43 -35.17 -1.76
CA THR A 307 -6.64 -35.80 -2.82
C THR A 307 -7.38 -37.01 -3.41
N GLU A 308 -7.16 -37.26 -4.70
CA GLU A 308 -7.69 -38.46 -5.40
C GLU A 308 -7.01 -39.77 -4.99
N THR A 309 -5.94 -39.70 -4.19
CA THR A 309 -5.25 -40.87 -3.65
C THR A 309 -6.14 -41.70 -2.70
N ALA A 310 -5.89 -42.98 -2.59
CA ALA A 310 -6.70 -43.91 -1.77
C ALA A 310 -6.90 -43.45 -0.31
N ASP A 311 -5.96 -42.69 0.24
CA ASP A 311 -6.00 -42.14 1.61
C ASP A 311 -6.87 -40.88 1.73
N ARG A 312 -7.37 -40.28 0.63
CA ARG A 312 -8.26 -39.09 0.55
C ARG A 312 -7.92 -37.99 1.56
N ARG A 313 -6.63 -37.67 1.70
CA ARG A 313 -6.16 -36.66 2.66
C ARG A 313 -6.57 -35.25 2.25
N LEU A 314 -6.63 -34.35 3.24
CA LEU A 314 -6.86 -32.94 3.01
C LEU A 314 -5.77 -32.37 2.07
N ASN A 315 -6.20 -31.69 1.02
CA ASN A 315 -5.32 -31.19 -0.02
C ASN A 315 -4.83 -29.77 0.27
N HIS A 316 -5.70 -28.86 0.68
CA HIS A 316 -5.40 -27.44 0.82
C HIS A 316 -5.05 -27.04 2.26
N SER A 317 -4.05 -26.15 2.39
CA SER A 317 -3.74 -25.45 3.64
C SER A 317 -3.27 -24.03 3.38
N VAL A 318 -3.61 -23.11 4.26
CA VAL A 318 -3.10 -21.73 4.27
C VAL A 318 -1.94 -21.60 5.25
N THR A 319 -0.94 -20.78 4.95
CA THR A 319 0.16 -20.49 5.86
C THR A 319 -0.36 -19.65 7.04
N ASN A 320 0.17 -19.85 8.23
CA ASN A 320 -0.13 -18.97 9.37
C ASN A 320 0.46 -17.57 9.08
N THR A 321 -0.16 -16.53 9.65
CA THR A 321 0.45 -15.21 9.67
C THR A 321 1.80 -15.22 10.40
N ARG A 322 2.68 -14.29 10.09
CA ARG A 322 3.84 -13.99 10.94
C ARG A 322 3.36 -13.30 12.23
N PRO A 323 4.19 -13.24 13.30
CA PRO A 323 3.87 -12.41 14.45
C PRO A 323 3.54 -10.97 14.01
N LEU A 324 2.49 -10.37 14.56
CA LEU A 324 2.14 -9.00 14.20
C LEU A 324 3.27 -8.05 14.59
N ALA A 325 3.75 -7.24 13.67
CA ALA A 325 4.78 -6.24 13.87
C ALA A 325 4.14 -4.91 14.31
N LEU A 326 3.93 -4.75 15.60
CA LEU A 326 3.31 -3.58 16.20
C LEU A 326 4.31 -2.84 17.09
N PRO A 327 4.17 -1.51 17.27
CA PRO A 327 5.09 -0.71 18.07
C PRO A 327 4.99 -1.05 19.57
N ASP A 328 6.06 -0.72 20.30
CA ASP A 328 6.02 -0.74 21.77
C ASP A 328 4.95 0.22 22.29
N ARG A 329 4.23 -0.23 23.33
CA ARG A 329 3.24 0.59 24.02
C ARG A 329 3.70 0.86 25.45
N ASP A 330 3.40 2.05 25.94
CA ASP A 330 3.57 2.39 27.35
C ASP A 330 2.44 1.72 28.15
N LEU A 331 2.75 0.59 28.77
CA LEU A 331 1.80 -0.26 29.49
C LEU A 331 1.97 -0.04 31.00
N LEU A 332 0.87 0.28 31.66
CA LEU A 332 0.86 0.61 33.09
C LEU A 332 1.37 -0.53 33.98
N ILE A 333 1.10 -1.77 33.59
CA ILE A 333 1.61 -2.99 34.26
C ILE A 333 2.51 -3.70 33.26
N PRO A 334 3.78 -4.02 33.58
CA PRO A 334 4.63 -4.85 32.74
C PRO A 334 3.91 -6.14 32.31
N PRO A 335 4.03 -6.52 31.04
CA PRO A 335 3.23 -7.60 30.46
C PRO A 335 3.34 -8.95 31.20
N TYR A 336 4.54 -9.34 31.60
CA TYR A 336 4.74 -10.60 32.33
C TYR A 336 3.98 -10.60 33.66
N THR A 337 4.12 -9.55 34.46
CA THR A 337 3.44 -9.41 35.76
C THR A 337 1.91 -9.40 35.59
N LEU A 338 1.39 -8.74 34.53
CA LEU A 338 -0.04 -8.82 34.22
C LEU A 338 -0.46 -10.26 33.88
N GLY A 339 0.35 -10.98 33.10
CA GLY A 339 0.09 -12.39 32.75
C GLY A 339 0.01 -13.28 33.97
N VAL A 340 0.96 -13.14 34.91
CA VAL A 340 0.98 -13.85 36.20
C VAL A 340 -0.29 -13.54 37.00
N TRP A 341 -0.67 -12.25 37.08
CA TRP A 341 -1.87 -11.90 37.84
C TRP A 341 -3.17 -12.38 37.16
N LEU A 342 -3.25 -12.38 35.84
CA LEU A 342 -4.41 -12.88 35.12
C LEU A 342 -4.59 -14.39 35.30
N GLY A 343 -3.53 -15.18 35.40
CA GLY A 343 -3.58 -16.60 35.74
C GLY A 343 -3.89 -16.79 37.21
N ASP A 344 -2.90 -16.75 38.06
CA ASP A 344 -2.95 -17.14 39.48
C ASP A 344 -3.31 -15.98 40.45
N GLY A 345 -3.69 -14.80 39.93
CA GLY A 345 -4.05 -13.63 40.73
C GLY A 345 -5.44 -13.77 41.39
N HIS A 346 -5.62 -13.15 42.54
CA HIS A 346 -6.91 -12.98 43.19
C HIS A 346 -7.69 -11.87 42.48
N SER A 347 -8.90 -12.19 42.00
CA SER A 347 -9.67 -11.25 41.15
C SER A 347 -9.97 -9.92 41.80
N ASP A 348 -10.08 -9.88 43.15
CA ASP A 348 -10.47 -8.72 43.97
C ASP A 348 -9.27 -7.96 44.56
N ALA A 349 -8.03 -8.46 44.37
CA ALA A 349 -6.87 -7.95 45.08
C ALA A 349 -5.55 -8.03 44.29
N ALA A 350 -4.60 -7.21 44.69
CA ALA A 350 -3.22 -7.23 44.15
C ALA A 350 -2.41 -8.39 44.74
N ARG A 351 -2.92 -9.62 44.63
CA ARG A 351 -2.29 -10.82 45.18
C ARG A 351 -2.26 -11.92 44.12
N PHE A 352 -1.28 -12.79 44.17
CA PHE A 352 -1.20 -14.00 43.35
C PHE A 352 -0.70 -15.18 44.22
N THR A 353 -0.99 -16.40 43.78
CA THR A 353 -0.65 -17.62 44.47
C THR A 353 0.39 -18.39 43.65
N THR A 354 1.52 -18.74 44.22
CA THR A 354 2.54 -19.55 43.56
C THR A 354 3.34 -20.39 44.54
N ASP A 355 3.78 -21.56 44.08
CA ASP A 355 4.80 -22.40 44.71
C ASP A 355 6.21 -22.14 44.12
N ASP A 356 6.31 -21.45 42.97
CA ASP A 356 7.53 -21.23 42.25
C ASP A 356 8.20 -19.92 42.68
N PRO A 357 9.36 -19.93 43.34
CA PRO A 357 10.09 -18.70 43.72
C PRO A 357 10.53 -17.86 42.51
N GLU A 358 10.79 -18.51 41.37
CA GLU A 358 11.17 -17.82 40.13
C GLU A 358 10.09 -16.84 39.66
N MET A 359 8.79 -17.18 39.84
CA MET A 359 7.72 -16.24 39.48
C MET A 359 7.76 -14.97 40.32
N VAL A 360 8.10 -15.10 41.61
CA VAL A 360 8.26 -13.96 42.52
C VAL A 360 9.40 -13.08 42.03
N MET A 361 10.57 -13.68 41.74
CA MET A 361 11.74 -12.99 41.21
C MET A 361 11.41 -12.24 39.90
N TYR A 362 10.69 -12.85 38.97
CA TYR A 362 10.33 -12.21 37.69
C TYR A 362 9.35 -11.03 37.86
N VAL A 363 8.44 -11.08 38.85
CA VAL A 363 7.59 -9.95 39.21
C VAL A 363 8.41 -8.81 39.83
N GLU A 364 9.45 -9.15 40.62
CA GLU A 364 10.37 -8.17 41.17
C GLU A 364 11.30 -7.55 40.12
N GLU A 365 11.77 -8.30 39.14
CA GLU A 365 12.49 -7.80 37.97
C GLU A 365 11.66 -6.80 37.15
N ASP A 366 10.35 -6.97 37.10
CA ASP A 366 9.42 -6.02 36.48
C ASP A 366 9.21 -4.72 37.29
N GLY A 367 9.91 -4.56 38.43
CA GLY A 367 9.93 -3.34 39.25
C GLY A 367 8.87 -3.27 40.33
N PHE A 368 8.35 -4.41 40.78
CA PHE A 368 7.42 -4.50 41.90
C PHE A 368 8.05 -5.20 43.11
N ASP A 369 7.50 -4.98 44.31
CA ASP A 369 7.82 -5.76 45.49
C ASP A 369 6.76 -6.88 45.65
N ALA A 370 7.15 -8.14 45.73
CA ALA A 370 6.25 -9.25 45.99
C ALA A 370 6.39 -9.74 47.44
N ARG A 371 5.51 -9.32 48.32
CA ARG A 371 5.59 -9.62 49.75
C ARG A 371 4.72 -10.82 50.10
N PRO A 372 5.25 -11.81 50.87
CA PRO A 372 4.45 -12.92 51.37
C PRO A 372 3.34 -12.42 52.29
N SER A 373 2.11 -12.82 52.04
CA SER A 373 0.91 -12.44 52.77
C SER A 373 0.07 -13.62 53.28
N GLY A 374 0.57 -14.85 53.03
CA GLY A 374 -0.01 -16.10 53.46
C GLY A 374 0.78 -17.29 52.91
N PRO A 375 0.36 -18.54 53.21
CA PRO A 375 0.98 -19.69 52.58
C PRO A 375 0.81 -19.61 51.06
N ARG A 376 1.94 -19.57 50.32
CA ARG A 376 1.97 -19.48 48.82
C ARG A 376 1.32 -18.25 48.23
N VAL A 377 0.91 -17.25 49.05
CA VAL A 377 0.24 -16.03 48.60
C VAL A 377 1.18 -14.85 48.74
N TYR A 378 1.34 -14.09 47.66
CA TYR A 378 2.16 -12.91 47.57
C TYR A 378 1.30 -11.68 47.20
N THR A 379 1.56 -10.57 47.91
CA THR A 379 0.93 -9.28 47.59
C THR A 379 1.92 -8.46 46.74
N ILE A 380 1.45 -8.01 45.57
CA ILE A 380 2.23 -7.14 44.67
C ILE A 380 2.09 -5.69 45.15
N MET A 381 3.21 -5.05 45.36
CA MET A 381 3.31 -3.65 45.79
C MET A 381 4.19 -2.88 44.81
N LEU A 382 3.98 -1.57 44.71
CA LEU A 382 4.91 -0.71 44.00
C LEU A 382 6.21 -0.64 44.78
N SER A 383 7.36 -0.86 44.11
CA SER A 383 8.66 -0.70 44.75
C SER A 383 8.90 0.75 45.20
N ALA A 384 9.49 0.94 46.37
CA ALA A 384 9.82 2.27 46.84
C ALA A 384 10.91 2.88 45.94
N ALA A 385 10.68 4.08 45.45
CA ALA A 385 11.54 4.75 44.49
C ALA A 385 12.96 5.06 45.00
N GLU A 386 13.18 5.05 46.32
CA GLU A 386 14.50 5.20 46.95
C GLU A 386 14.51 4.46 48.31
N PRO A 387 15.68 3.86 48.69
CA PRO A 387 15.84 3.32 50.03
C PRO A 387 15.73 4.44 51.05
N ILE A 388 14.84 4.26 52.02
CA ILE A 388 14.68 5.24 53.10
C ILE A 388 15.96 5.19 53.93
N LEU A 389 16.76 6.27 53.85
CA LEU A 389 18.02 6.35 54.56
C LEU A 389 17.78 6.34 56.08
N GLU A 390 18.69 5.67 56.84
CA GLU A 390 18.73 5.72 58.29
C GLU A 390 18.71 7.16 58.80
N ARG A 391 17.92 7.43 59.83
CA ARG A 391 17.78 8.75 60.47
C ARG A 391 18.02 8.68 61.94
N ASN A 392 18.44 9.80 62.53
CA ASN A 392 18.45 9.94 63.95
C ASN A 392 17.01 10.20 64.46
N CYS A 393 16.63 9.47 65.47
CA CYS A 393 15.32 9.63 66.15
C CYS A 393 15.23 11.00 66.81
N VAL A 394 14.20 11.78 66.51
CA VAL A 394 14.00 13.12 67.07
C VAL A 394 13.74 13.05 68.57
N GLY A 395 13.31 11.90 69.13
CA GLY A 395 13.01 11.77 70.57
C GLY A 395 14.20 11.25 71.38
N CYS A 396 15.04 10.40 70.84
CA CYS A 396 16.14 9.77 71.61
C CYS A 396 17.53 9.87 70.94
N GLY A 397 17.65 10.46 69.74
CA GLY A 397 18.93 10.60 69.05
C GLY A 397 19.50 9.34 68.41
N GLN A 398 18.97 8.15 68.66
CA GLN A 398 19.49 6.91 68.11
C GLN A 398 19.16 6.79 66.60
N ARG A 399 20.09 6.21 65.82
CA ARG A 399 19.89 5.87 64.43
C ARG A 399 18.87 4.75 64.30
N PHE A 400 17.90 4.94 63.39
CA PHE A 400 16.91 3.94 63.08
C PHE A 400 16.56 4.02 61.59
N GLN A 401 16.08 2.94 61.04
CA GLN A 401 15.57 2.87 59.69
C GLN A 401 14.02 3.11 59.74
N PRO A 402 13.54 4.27 59.25
CA PRO A 402 12.12 4.57 59.29
C PRO A 402 11.36 3.72 58.31
N LYS A 403 10.13 3.33 58.65
CA LYS A 403 9.23 2.58 57.74
C LYS A 403 8.67 3.45 56.61
N THR A 404 8.65 4.75 56.78
CA THR A 404 8.19 5.75 55.78
C THR A 404 9.00 7.04 55.95
N HIS A 405 9.10 7.86 54.89
CA HIS A 405 9.80 9.15 54.91
C HIS A 405 9.26 10.14 55.97
N THR A 406 8.06 9.93 56.48
CA THR A 406 7.42 10.79 57.51
C THR A 406 7.73 10.37 58.92
N VAL A 407 8.25 9.13 59.16
CA VAL A 407 8.57 8.62 60.49
C VAL A 407 9.87 9.22 60.98
N ARG A 408 9.79 10.06 62.01
CA ARG A 408 10.90 10.75 62.65
C ARG A 408 11.38 10.15 63.97
N SER A 409 10.68 9.12 64.46
CA SER A 409 10.96 8.48 65.74
C SER A 409 11.05 6.97 65.62
N CYS A 410 11.93 6.35 66.38
CA CYS A 410 12.21 4.92 66.37
C CYS A 410 11.05 4.04 66.95
N GLY A 411 10.05 4.64 67.65
CA GLY A 411 8.96 3.93 68.29
C GLY A 411 7.87 4.88 68.85
N ARG A 412 6.77 4.29 69.36
CA ARG A 412 5.61 5.05 69.90
C ARG A 412 5.97 6.02 71.02
N SER A 413 6.81 5.60 71.95
CA SER A 413 7.28 6.42 73.11
C SER A 413 8.10 7.62 72.61
N CYS A 414 9.01 7.46 71.65
CA CYS A 414 9.77 8.56 71.07
C CYS A 414 8.93 9.44 70.20
N GLY A 415 7.85 8.89 69.57
CA GLY A 415 6.88 9.65 68.77
C GLY A 415 6.00 10.57 69.64
N ALA A 416 5.69 10.16 70.87
CA ALA A 416 4.99 11.00 71.86
C ALA A 416 5.86 12.19 72.28
N LEU A 417 7.14 11.97 72.55
CA LEU A 417 8.09 13.02 72.93
C LEU A 417 8.38 13.97 71.77
N ALA A 418 8.42 13.48 70.52
CA ALA A 418 8.62 14.29 69.31
C ALA A 418 7.52 15.31 69.05
N ARG A 419 6.28 15.06 69.55
CA ARG A 419 5.17 16.00 69.38
C ARG A 419 5.37 17.30 70.22
N PHE A 420 6.21 17.27 71.23
CA PHE A 420 6.47 18.43 72.09
C PHE A 420 7.75 19.20 71.71
N VAL A 421 8.54 18.71 70.76
CA VAL A 421 9.87 19.23 70.45
C VAL A 421 9.99 19.86 69.05
N SER A 422 9.04 19.72 68.19
CA SER A 422 9.13 20.23 66.81
C SER A 422 8.00 21.15 66.44
N GLU A 423 8.32 22.40 66.06
CA GLU A 423 7.43 23.21 65.24
C GLU A 423 7.19 22.52 63.88
N PRO A 424 5.93 22.53 63.39
CA PRO A 424 5.66 21.97 62.08
C PRO A 424 6.38 22.78 60.99
N VAL A 425 7.37 22.19 60.39
CA VAL A 425 8.01 22.79 59.18
C VAL A 425 6.97 22.81 58.07
N PRO A 426 6.59 23.97 57.52
CA PRO A 426 5.65 24.05 56.41
C PRO A 426 6.26 23.33 55.21
N VAL A 427 5.67 22.25 54.79
CA VAL A 427 6.04 21.56 53.53
C VAL A 427 5.53 22.43 52.38
N PRO A 428 6.39 22.91 51.46
CA PRO A 428 5.91 23.69 50.32
C PRO A 428 4.91 22.86 49.49
N PRO A 429 3.85 23.49 49.00
CA PRO A 429 2.88 22.82 48.19
C PRO A 429 3.55 22.31 46.88
N ARG A 430 3.51 21.04 46.64
CA ARG A 430 4.06 20.42 45.42
C ARG A 430 2.95 19.96 44.47
N GLY A 431 3.20 20.06 43.21
CA GLY A 431 2.28 19.56 42.18
C GLY A 431 2.18 18.03 42.14
N CYS A 432 1.02 17.48 41.93
CA CYS A 432 0.84 16.06 41.70
C CYS A 432 1.65 15.61 40.46
N VAL A 433 2.49 14.61 40.61
CA VAL A 433 3.36 14.10 39.51
C VAL A 433 2.55 13.57 38.31
N ASN A 434 1.31 13.20 38.48
CA ASN A 434 0.46 12.67 37.40
C ASN A 434 -0.45 13.71 36.73
N CYS A 435 -0.89 14.76 37.45
CA CYS A 435 -1.84 15.73 36.89
C CYS A 435 -1.50 17.20 37.16
N GLY A 436 -0.37 17.49 37.81
CA GLY A 436 0.09 18.84 38.10
C GLY A 436 -0.73 19.57 39.21
N THR A 437 -1.84 19.02 39.68
CA THR A 437 -2.68 19.67 40.68
C THR A 437 -1.90 19.87 41.96
N VAL A 438 -1.88 21.10 42.49
CA VAL A 438 -1.24 21.42 43.78
C VAL A 438 -1.93 20.66 44.91
N THR A 439 -1.19 19.85 45.67
CA THR A 439 -1.74 19.03 46.74
C THR A 439 -1.03 19.31 48.08
N LYS A 440 -1.76 19.23 49.18
CA LYS A 440 -1.24 19.09 50.53
C LYS A 440 -0.96 17.60 50.87
N GLY A 441 -0.64 16.76 49.85
CA GLY A 441 -0.63 15.32 49.95
C GLY A 441 0.39 14.75 50.93
N THR A 442 0.03 13.64 51.55
CA THR A 442 0.96 12.76 52.31
C THR A 442 1.89 12.06 51.31
N ALA A 443 3.20 12.30 51.42
CA ALA A 443 4.19 11.57 50.66
C ALA A 443 4.31 10.13 51.17
N GLU A 444 3.54 9.21 50.58
CA GLU A 444 3.83 7.77 50.70
C GLU A 444 4.83 7.40 49.60
N HIS A 445 5.93 6.77 49.96
CA HIS A 445 6.99 6.30 49.04
C HIS A 445 7.71 7.38 48.21
N GLY A 446 7.79 8.62 48.67
CA GLY A 446 8.55 9.70 48.00
C GLY A 446 7.87 10.28 46.75
N VAL A 447 6.71 9.78 46.32
CA VAL A 447 5.94 10.25 45.17
C VAL A 447 4.69 11.00 45.63
N GLU A 448 4.62 12.30 45.30
CA GLU A 448 3.47 13.15 45.67
C GLU A 448 2.37 12.99 44.60
N ARG A 449 1.22 12.49 45.03
CA ARG A 449 0.01 12.36 44.22
C ARG A 449 -1.21 12.96 44.90
N CYS A 450 -2.10 13.58 44.16
CA CYS A 450 -3.39 13.96 44.68
C CYS A 450 -4.23 12.72 45.02
N ALA A 451 -5.26 12.86 45.86
CA ALA A 451 -6.09 11.73 46.28
C ALA A 451 -6.73 10.94 45.11
N ALA A 452 -7.06 11.60 44.03
CA ALA A 452 -7.58 10.95 42.82
C ALA A 452 -6.49 10.14 42.13
N CYS A 453 -5.33 10.75 41.88
CA CYS A 453 -4.20 10.06 41.25
C CYS A 453 -3.60 8.97 42.13
N TYR A 454 -3.60 9.15 43.46
CA TYR A 454 -3.19 8.10 44.38
C TYR A 454 -4.08 6.85 44.29
N ARG A 455 -5.42 7.04 44.21
CA ARG A 455 -6.36 5.91 44.03
C ARG A 455 -6.12 5.18 42.72
N ARG A 456 -5.67 5.86 41.63
CA ARG A 456 -5.42 5.28 40.31
C ARG A 456 -4.02 4.68 40.22
N PHE A 457 -3.01 5.36 40.72
CA PHE A 457 -1.59 5.08 40.44
C PHE A 457 -0.74 4.87 41.71
N GLY A 458 -1.33 4.93 42.90
CA GLY A 458 -0.62 4.80 44.18
C GLY A 458 -0.47 3.39 44.69
N SER A 459 -1.02 2.37 44.02
CA SER A 459 -0.90 0.98 44.41
C SER A 459 -1.11 0.06 43.19
N PHE A 460 -0.62 -1.17 43.25
CA PHE A 460 -0.88 -2.15 42.19
C PHE A 460 -2.38 -2.45 42.04
N THR A 461 -3.17 -2.45 43.10
CA THR A 461 -4.65 -2.51 43.01
C THR A 461 -5.23 -1.33 42.23
N GLY A 462 -4.61 -0.15 42.36
CA GLY A 462 -4.96 1.02 41.53
C GLY A 462 -4.69 0.76 40.06
N TYR A 463 -3.55 0.18 39.73
CA TYR A 463 -3.17 -0.20 38.36
C TYR A 463 -4.16 -1.23 37.76
N LEU A 464 -4.52 -2.27 38.52
CA LEU A 464 -5.51 -3.27 38.11
C LEU A 464 -6.90 -2.65 37.85
N ARG A 465 -7.28 -1.64 38.63
CA ARG A 465 -8.53 -0.91 38.43
C ARG A 465 -8.47 -0.03 37.18
N GLU A 466 -7.39 0.68 37.01
CA GLU A 466 -7.16 1.58 35.86
C GLU A 466 -7.11 0.80 34.54
N THR A 467 -6.48 -0.38 34.52
CA THR A 467 -6.47 -1.27 33.34
C THR A 467 -7.79 -2.01 33.16
N GLY A 468 -8.76 -1.89 34.08
CA GLY A 468 -10.09 -2.49 33.98
C GLY A 468 -10.15 -4.00 34.25
N VAL A 469 -9.05 -4.60 34.76
CA VAL A 469 -8.97 -6.05 34.97
C VAL A 469 -9.40 -6.51 36.39
N LEU A 470 -9.46 -5.61 37.36
CA LEU A 470 -9.88 -5.92 38.74
C LEU A 470 -11.33 -6.40 38.75
N ASN A 471 -11.59 -7.55 39.31
CA ASN A 471 -12.89 -8.28 39.30
C ASN A 471 -13.40 -8.65 37.89
N ASN A 472 -12.59 -8.47 36.87
CA ASN A 472 -12.95 -8.73 35.49
C ASN A 472 -11.72 -9.18 34.69
N LYS A 473 -11.20 -10.37 34.96
CA LYS A 473 -10.01 -10.90 34.30
C LYS A 473 -10.21 -11.01 32.80
N HIS A 474 -9.47 -10.21 32.05
CA HIS A 474 -9.37 -10.21 30.59
C HIS A 474 -8.03 -9.58 30.18
N ILE A 475 -7.62 -9.76 28.94
CA ILE A 475 -6.45 -9.06 28.41
C ILE A 475 -6.92 -7.72 27.82
N PRO A 476 -6.46 -6.56 28.35
CA PRO A 476 -6.86 -5.27 27.78
C PRO A 476 -6.40 -5.13 26.32
N PRO A 477 -7.16 -4.46 25.43
CA PRO A 477 -6.82 -4.32 24.00
C PRO A 477 -5.43 -3.72 23.76
N ALA A 478 -4.97 -2.80 24.62
CA ALA A 478 -3.63 -2.22 24.52
C ALA A 478 -2.52 -3.27 24.61
N TYR A 479 -2.70 -4.35 25.38
CA TYR A 479 -1.74 -5.44 25.48
C TYR A 479 -1.79 -6.41 24.31
N LEU A 480 -2.98 -6.63 23.72
CA LEU A 480 -3.14 -7.44 22.51
C LEU A 480 -2.54 -6.77 21.27
N ARG A 481 -2.40 -5.45 21.30
CA ARG A 481 -1.83 -4.62 20.22
C ARG A 481 -0.50 -3.98 20.60
N ALA A 482 0.18 -4.50 21.59
CA ALA A 482 1.55 -4.12 21.94
C ALA A 482 2.58 -4.80 21.02
N SER A 483 3.86 -4.46 21.16
CA SER A 483 4.94 -5.08 20.38
C SER A 483 5.02 -6.59 20.57
N GLU A 484 5.68 -7.27 19.63
CA GLU A 484 5.89 -8.72 19.73
C GLU A 484 6.54 -9.13 21.06
N ALA A 485 7.58 -8.38 21.49
CA ALA A 485 8.29 -8.65 22.75
C ALA A 485 7.36 -8.53 23.97
N GLN A 486 6.52 -7.49 24.01
CA GLN A 486 5.55 -7.27 25.07
C GLN A 486 4.46 -8.36 25.09
N ARG A 487 3.96 -8.77 23.93
CA ARG A 487 2.99 -9.87 23.83
C ARG A 487 3.59 -11.23 24.20
N ARG A 488 4.86 -11.49 23.86
CA ARG A 488 5.59 -12.70 24.29
C ARG A 488 5.78 -12.74 25.81
N ALA A 489 6.12 -11.62 26.43
CA ALA A 489 6.24 -11.50 27.88
C ALA A 489 4.88 -11.75 28.60
N LEU A 490 3.77 -11.20 28.07
CA LEU A 490 2.44 -11.44 28.58
C LEU A 490 2.04 -12.93 28.47
N LEU A 491 2.33 -13.53 27.29
CA LEU A 491 2.07 -14.96 27.09
C LEU A 491 2.87 -15.82 28.08
N ALA A 492 4.15 -15.50 28.31
CA ALA A 492 4.99 -16.22 29.25
C ALA A 492 4.43 -16.20 30.69
N GLY A 493 3.97 -15.03 31.16
CA GLY A 493 3.33 -14.92 32.49
C GLY A 493 2.07 -15.77 32.61
N LEU A 494 1.22 -15.81 31.57
CA LEU A 494 0.05 -16.68 31.50
C LEU A 494 0.41 -18.17 31.44
N MET A 495 1.46 -18.52 30.71
CA MET A 495 1.91 -19.92 30.57
C MET A 495 2.61 -20.40 31.83
N ASP A 496 3.33 -19.55 32.53
CA ASP A 496 4.01 -19.88 33.79
C ASP A 496 2.98 -20.20 34.90
N THR A 497 1.80 -19.59 34.87
CA THR A 497 0.68 -19.92 35.77
C THR A 497 -0.10 -21.15 35.29
N ASP A 498 -1.10 -20.93 34.44
CA ASP A 498 -2.12 -21.91 34.00
C ASP A 498 -1.67 -22.75 32.77
N GLY A 499 -0.45 -22.52 32.26
CA GLY A 499 0.08 -23.26 31.12
C GLY A 499 0.70 -24.61 31.50
N THR A 500 0.52 -25.62 30.66
CA THR A 500 1.12 -26.96 30.81
C THR A 500 1.67 -27.47 29.49
N VAL A 501 2.59 -28.42 29.55
CA VAL A 501 3.15 -29.12 28.38
C VAL A 501 2.62 -30.55 28.35
N ALA A 502 1.84 -30.86 27.31
CA ALA A 502 1.35 -32.22 27.10
C ALA A 502 2.50 -33.20 26.77
N SER A 503 2.24 -34.49 26.93
CA SER A 503 3.20 -35.54 26.53
C SER A 503 3.57 -35.51 25.03
N SER A 504 2.69 -34.96 24.20
CA SER A 504 2.90 -34.73 22.76
C SER A 504 3.84 -33.57 22.44
N GLY A 505 4.24 -32.76 23.43
CA GLY A 505 4.98 -31.50 23.26
C GLY A 505 4.11 -30.27 22.94
N ASN A 506 2.79 -30.43 22.86
CA ASN A 506 1.87 -29.29 22.67
C ASN A 506 1.76 -28.48 23.96
N VAL A 507 1.66 -27.20 23.83
CA VAL A 507 1.39 -26.27 24.94
C VAL A 507 -0.12 -26.16 25.12
N GLN A 508 -0.56 -26.27 26.39
CA GLN A 508 -1.97 -26.17 26.77
C GLN A 508 -2.13 -25.06 27.80
N TYR A 509 -3.18 -24.28 27.65
CA TYR A 509 -3.63 -23.29 28.63
C TYR A 509 -5.08 -23.57 28.98
N CYS A 510 -5.44 -23.45 30.27
CA CYS A 510 -6.79 -23.75 30.75
C CYS A 510 -7.36 -22.58 31.54
N SER A 511 -8.58 -22.14 31.21
CA SER A 511 -9.31 -21.13 31.98
C SER A 511 -10.78 -21.48 32.10
N THR A 512 -11.41 -21.07 33.20
CA THR A 512 -12.88 -21.13 33.38
C THR A 512 -13.59 -19.88 32.84
N SER A 513 -12.86 -18.82 32.60
CA SER A 513 -13.37 -17.60 31.96
C SER A 513 -13.34 -17.72 30.43
N GLN A 514 -14.50 -17.70 29.79
CA GLN A 514 -14.59 -17.73 28.33
C GLN A 514 -13.88 -16.52 27.72
N ARG A 515 -14.11 -15.31 28.26
CA ARG A 515 -13.51 -14.08 27.78
C ARG A 515 -11.98 -14.16 27.81
N LEU A 516 -11.41 -14.53 28.97
CA LEU A 516 -9.96 -14.65 29.10
C LEU A 516 -9.39 -15.71 28.14
N ALA A 517 -10.10 -16.82 27.94
CA ALA A 517 -9.68 -17.87 27.00
C ALA A 517 -9.68 -17.36 25.54
N GLU A 518 -10.69 -16.57 25.15
CA GLU A 518 -10.75 -15.95 23.81
C GLU A 518 -9.65 -14.92 23.63
N ASP A 519 -9.36 -14.09 24.65
CA ASP A 519 -8.27 -13.12 24.62
C ASP A 519 -6.89 -13.80 24.51
N VAL A 520 -6.66 -14.90 25.27
CA VAL A 520 -5.42 -15.69 25.19
C VAL A 520 -5.31 -16.35 23.81
N ARG A 521 -6.41 -16.82 23.21
CA ARG A 521 -6.40 -17.32 21.83
C ARG A 521 -5.98 -16.23 20.87
N GLU A 522 -6.51 -15.02 20.98
CA GLU A 522 -6.11 -13.89 20.14
C GLU A 522 -4.62 -13.57 20.33
N LEU A 523 -4.13 -13.53 21.56
CA LEU A 523 -2.71 -13.33 21.86
C LEU A 523 -1.83 -14.38 21.16
N VAL A 524 -2.17 -15.66 21.29
CA VAL A 524 -1.43 -16.79 20.69
C VAL A 524 -1.44 -16.70 19.16
N VAL A 525 -2.60 -16.38 18.56
CA VAL A 525 -2.73 -16.24 17.10
C VAL A 525 -1.96 -15.02 16.60
N SER A 526 -1.96 -13.90 17.35
CA SER A 526 -1.22 -12.69 17.02
C SER A 526 0.31 -12.88 17.01
N LEU A 527 0.80 -13.94 17.63
CA LEU A 527 2.20 -14.38 17.63
C LEU A 527 2.50 -15.43 16.53
N GLY A 528 1.56 -15.65 15.61
CA GLY A 528 1.73 -16.56 14.48
C GLY A 528 1.42 -18.04 14.77
N TYR A 529 0.96 -18.38 15.96
CA TYR A 529 0.70 -19.79 16.31
C TYR A 529 -0.73 -20.21 15.97
N ARG A 530 -0.90 -21.41 15.46
CA ARG A 530 -2.23 -22.03 15.32
C ARG A 530 -2.73 -22.45 16.69
N CYS A 531 -3.90 -21.96 17.10
CA CYS A 531 -4.52 -22.25 18.38
C CYS A 531 -5.91 -22.87 18.19
N THR A 532 -6.17 -23.99 18.88
CA THR A 532 -7.50 -24.60 18.97
C THR A 532 -8.04 -24.41 20.38
N ILE A 533 -9.35 -24.15 20.49
CA ILE A 533 -10.04 -24.05 21.77
C ILE A 533 -11.09 -25.16 21.89
N THR A 534 -11.08 -25.89 23.00
CA THR A 534 -12.04 -26.95 23.30
C THR A 534 -12.73 -26.66 24.61
N LYS A 535 -14.05 -26.93 24.67
CA LYS A 535 -14.85 -26.80 25.88
C LYS A 535 -14.96 -28.17 26.59
N ARG A 536 -14.67 -28.20 27.88
CA ARG A 536 -14.80 -29.41 28.71
C ARG A 536 -15.61 -29.10 29.97
N GLN A 537 -16.54 -29.98 30.31
CA GLN A 537 -17.21 -29.94 31.60
C GLN A 537 -16.24 -30.33 32.72
N VAL A 538 -16.23 -29.59 33.82
CA VAL A 538 -15.41 -29.91 34.99
C VAL A 538 -16.01 -31.11 35.65
N LYS A 539 -15.29 -32.24 35.72
CA LYS A 539 -15.75 -33.52 36.34
C LYS A 539 -16.00 -33.31 37.86
N GLY A 540 -17.03 -33.96 38.37
CA GLY A 540 -17.31 -34.07 39.82
C GLY A 540 -18.19 -32.96 40.39
N ARG A 541 -18.71 -32.05 39.56
CA ARG A 541 -19.67 -31.01 39.99
C ARG A 541 -21.04 -31.23 39.32
N THR A 542 -22.10 -30.70 39.92
CA THR A 542 -23.49 -30.77 39.44
C THR A 542 -23.65 -30.07 38.08
N LEU A 543 -24.86 -30.17 37.43
CA LEU A 543 -25.19 -29.51 36.17
C LEU A 543 -24.90 -28.00 36.15
N ALA A 544 -24.77 -27.35 37.32
CA ALA A 544 -24.31 -25.96 37.49
C ALA A 544 -22.77 -25.82 37.50
N SER A 545 -22.00 -26.88 37.18
CA SER A 545 -20.55 -26.86 37.19
C SER A 545 -19.96 -26.01 36.05
N SER A 546 -18.81 -25.40 36.32
CA SER A 546 -18.11 -24.52 35.37
C SER A 546 -17.59 -25.28 34.15
N THR A 547 -17.66 -24.62 33.00
CA THR A 547 -17.02 -25.10 31.78
C THR A 547 -15.55 -24.67 31.80
N ALA A 548 -14.63 -25.60 31.51
CA ALA A 548 -13.23 -25.29 31.26
C ALA A 548 -12.99 -25.10 29.77
N TYR A 549 -12.32 -24.01 29.42
CA TYR A 549 -11.85 -23.70 28.07
C TYR A 549 -10.39 -24.08 27.99
N VAL A 550 -10.07 -25.09 27.17
CA VAL A 550 -8.70 -25.59 26.99
C VAL A 550 -8.19 -25.18 25.64
N LEU A 551 -7.17 -24.34 25.63
CA LEU A 551 -6.45 -23.91 24.44
C LEU A 551 -5.27 -24.85 24.20
N ASN A 552 -5.04 -25.21 22.94
CA ASN A 552 -3.90 -26.03 22.53
C ASN A 552 -3.20 -25.37 21.34
N PHE A 553 -1.88 -25.23 21.44
CA PHE A 553 -1.05 -24.76 20.35
C PHE A 553 0.31 -25.44 20.37
N SER A 554 1.00 -25.42 19.23
CA SER A 554 2.34 -25.99 19.08
C SER A 554 3.30 -24.92 18.63
N THR A 555 4.46 -24.83 19.28
CA THR A 555 5.52 -23.90 18.90
C THR A 555 6.89 -24.49 19.22
N VAL A 556 7.91 -24.00 18.54
CA VAL A 556 9.33 -24.25 18.88
C VAL A 556 9.91 -23.13 19.73
N ASP A 557 9.20 -22.01 19.83
CA ASP A 557 9.65 -20.85 20.59
C ASP A 557 9.52 -21.09 22.10
N GLU A 558 10.32 -20.39 22.87
CA GLU A 558 10.23 -20.43 24.33
C GLU A 558 9.05 -19.57 24.79
N VAL A 559 7.99 -20.23 25.28
CA VAL A 559 6.77 -19.56 25.78
C VAL A 559 6.61 -19.66 27.29
N PHE A 560 7.62 -20.17 27.98
CA PHE A 560 7.71 -20.27 29.45
C PHE A 560 8.98 -19.59 29.93
N ARG A 561 8.92 -18.82 31.01
CA ARG A 561 10.10 -18.33 31.75
C ARG A 561 10.51 -19.31 32.85
N LEU A 562 9.54 -19.98 33.53
CA LEU A 562 9.83 -20.98 34.54
C LEU A 562 10.69 -22.12 34.02
N GLU A 563 11.87 -22.32 34.61
CA GLU A 563 12.87 -23.26 34.11
C GLU A 563 12.33 -24.69 33.99
N ARG A 564 11.58 -25.16 34.99
CA ARG A 564 10.96 -26.50 34.95
C ARG A 564 10.00 -26.69 33.78
N LYS A 565 9.18 -25.68 33.44
CA LYS A 565 8.23 -25.73 32.30
C LYS A 565 8.98 -25.58 30.98
N ARG A 566 9.99 -24.72 30.92
CA ARG A 566 10.86 -24.49 29.76
C ARG A 566 11.60 -25.79 29.38
N LEU A 567 12.21 -26.46 30.34
CA LEU A 567 12.90 -27.74 30.13
C LEU A 567 11.91 -28.84 29.69
N ALA A 568 10.76 -28.96 30.34
CA ALA A 568 9.72 -29.91 29.95
C ALA A 568 9.22 -29.66 28.52
N HIS A 569 9.09 -28.40 28.10
CA HIS A 569 8.73 -28.07 26.74
C HIS A 569 9.86 -28.44 25.76
N LYS A 570 11.10 -28.10 26.09
CA LYS A 570 12.28 -28.42 25.26
C LYS A 570 12.46 -29.96 25.07
N GLU A 571 12.25 -30.73 26.11
CA GLU A 571 12.39 -32.18 26.04
C GLU A 571 11.25 -32.85 25.26
N ARG A 572 10.00 -32.39 25.43
CA ARG A 572 8.81 -33.02 24.84
C ARG A 572 8.53 -32.55 23.43
N ARG A 573 9.00 -31.32 23.06
CA ARG A 573 8.87 -30.83 21.66
C ARG A 573 9.63 -31.81 20.77
N ARG A 574 8.94 -32.53 19.94
CA ARG A 574 9.53 -33.29 18.85
C ARG A 574 10.10 -32.27 17.86
N SER A 575 11.22 -32.62 17.22
CA SER A 575 11.75 -31.79 16.14
C SER A 575 10.64 -31.56 15.12
N LEU A 576 9.96 -30.39 15.18
CA LEU A 576 8.83 -30.03 14.34
C LEU A 576 9.34 -29.63 12.94
N GLY A 577 10.15 -30.52 12.33
CA GLY A 577 10.55 -30.44 10.93
C GLY A 577 9.41 -30.71 9.94
N THR A 578 8.15 -30.66 10.39
CA THR A 578 7.02 -30.83 9.48
C THR A 578 6.33 -29.49 9.25
N THR A 579 6.18 -29.14 7.98
CA THR A 579 5.36 -28.04 7.43
C THR A 579 3.94 -27.94 8.00
N ARG A 580 3.52 -28.86 8.88
CA ARG A 580 2.20 -28.90 9.49
C ARG A 580 1.99 -27.91 10.64
N SER A 581 3.03 -27.50 11.34
CA SER A 581 2.91 -26.55 12.46
C SER A 581 2.71 -25.10 11.98
N GLY A 582 3.26 -24.74 10.82
CA GLY A 582 3.15 -23.41 10.21
C GLY A 582 1.92 -23.22 9.31
N SER A 583 0.97 -24.17 9.27
CA SER A 583 -0.16 -24.10 8.34
C SER A 583 -1.48 -24.53 8.98
N ARG A 584 -2.59 -23.96 8.47
CA ARG A 584 -3.97 -24.40 8.76
C ARG A 584 -4.52 -25.15 7.55
N PHE A 585 -5.06 -26.35 7.73
CA PHE A 585 -5.73 -27.08 6.67
C PHE A 585 -7.16 -26.60 6.53
N ILE A 586 -7.64 -26.51 5.28
CA ILE A 586 -9.06 -26.38 4.99
C ILE A 586 -9.65 -27.78 5.13
N VAL A 587 -10.60 -27.93 6.06
CA VAL A 587 -11.17 -29.25 6.41
C VAL A 587 -12.51 -29.48 5.76
N ASP A 588 -13.27 -28.42 5.52
CA ASP A 588 -14.57 -28.47 4.87
C ASP A 588 -14.87 -27.17 4.12
N VAL A 589 -15.63 -27.24 3.02
CA VAL A 589 -16.12 -26.12 2.24
C VAL A 589 -17.57 -26.44 1.86
N ARG A 590 -18.51 -25.78 2.54
CA ARG A 590 -19.94 -26.04 2.40
C ARG A 590 -20.67 -24.89 1.74
N PRO A 591 -21.52 -25.10 0.72
CA PRO A 591 -22.36 -24.04 0.19
C PRO A 591 -23.35 -23.56 1.26
N VAL A 592 -23.57 -22.27 1.34
CA VAL A 592 -24.52 -21.64 2.26
C VAL A 592 -25.43 -20.68 1.48
N SER A 593 -26.55 -20.30 2.09
CA SER A 593 -27.39 -19.25 1.53
C SER A 593 -26.58 -17.98 1.27
N SER A 594 -26.89 -17.32 0.15
CA SER A 594 -26.21 -16.07 -0.22
C SER A 594 -26.31 -15.02 0.89
N VAL A 595 -25.17 -14.51 1.32
CA VAL A 595 -25.06 -13.39 2.27
C VAL A 595 -24.43 -12.18 1.56
N PRO A 596 -24.68 -10.96 2.04
CA PRO A 596 -23.96 -9.80 1.53
C PRO A 596 -22.47 -9.94 1.76
N VAL A 597 -21.67 -9.78 0.69
CA VAL A 597 -20.21 -9.92 0.72
C VAL A 597 -19.54 -8.67 0.17
N ARG A 598 -18.29 -8.40 0.58
CA ARG A 598 -17.52 -7.23 0.18
C ARG A 598 -16.05 -7.59 0.02
N CYS A 599 -15.33 -6.81 -0.80
CA CYS A 599 -13.89 -6.92 -0.99
C CYS A 599 -13.19 -5.61 -0.59
N VAL A 600 -11.92 -5.69 -0.22
CA VAL A 600 -11.03 -4.54 -0.02
C VAL A 600 -9.75 -4.74 -0.83
N GLN A 601 -9.11 -3.62 -1.18
CA GLN A 601 -7.78 -3.58 -1.77
C GLN A 601 -6.83 -2.96 -0.75
N VAL A 602 -5.67 -3.57 -0.57
CA VAL A 602 -4.61 -3.15 0.35
C VAL A 602 -3.35 -2.78 -0.43
N ASP A 603 -2.46 -1.99 0.18
CA ASP A 603 -1.28 -1.38 -0.43
C ASP A 603 -0.01 -2.25 -0.41
N ASN A 604 -0.02 -3.41 0.27
CA ASN A 604 1.13 -4.31 0.31
C ASN A 604 1.32 -5.09 -1.00
N ASP A 605 2.58 -5.45 -1.31
CA ASP A 605 2.98 -6.06 -2.59
C ASP A 605 2.36 -7.44 -2.86
N ASP A 606 2.06 -8.21 -1.83
CA ASP A 606 1.46 -9.54 -1.96
C ASP A 606 -0.08 -9.49 -2.01
N HIS A 607 -0.68 -8.31 -1.82
CA HIS A 607 -2.12 -8.07 -1.77
C HIS A 607 -2.87 -9.00 -0.82
N LEU A 608 -2.18 -9.47 0.22
CA LEU A 608 -2.72 -10.31 1.27
C LEU A 608 -3.06 -9.48 2.51
N TYR A 609 -4.22 -9.70 3.05
CA TYR A 609 -4.63 -9.17 4.35
C TYR A 609 -5.20 -10.28 5.22
N LEU A 610 -5.21 -10.06 6.53
CA LEU A 610 -5.71 -11.04 7.50
C LEU A 610 -7.22 -10.91 7.68
N ALA A 611 -7.92 -12.04 7.66
CA ALA A 611 -9.36 -12.12 7.87
C ALA A 611 -9.74 -13.18 8.92
N GLY A 612 -10.86 -12.94 9.61
CA GLY A 612 -11.36 -13.82 10.67
C GLY A 612 -10.60 -13.69 11.99
N ARG A 613 -11.20 -14.15 13.09
CA ARG A 613 -10.58 -14.14 14.43
C ARG A 613 -9.32 -15.01 14.54
N SER A 614 -9.07 -15.85 13.54
CA SER A 614 -7.84 -16.66 13.42
C SER A 614 -6.79 -16.04 12.52
N MET A 615 -6.98 -14.80 12.03
CA MET A 615 -6.03 -14.04 11.24
C MET A 615 -5.51 -14.83 10.03
N ILE A 616 -6.42 -15.15 9.08
CA ILE A 616 -6.15 -16.01 7.92
C ILE A 616 -5.84 -15.13 6.72
N PRO A 617 -4.70 -15.30 6.00
CA PRO A 617 -4.35 -14.54 4.80
C PRO A 617 -5.29 -14.81 3.61
N THR A 618 -5.69 -13.75 2.87
CA THR A 618 -6.59 -13.79 1.69
C THR A 618 -6.18 -12.76 0.63
N HIS A 619 -6.54 -12.97 -0.68
CA HIS A 619 -5.94 -12.31 -1.86
C HIS A 619 -6.89 -11.60 -2.86
N ASN A 620 -6.32 -10.75 -3.81
CA ASN A 620 -7.03 -10.01 -4.90
C ASN A 620 -6.23 -9.95 -6.25
N SER A 621 -6.79 -9.89 -7.56
CA SER A 621 -6.08 -9.79 -8.89
C SER A 621 -6.91 -9.54 -10.18
N THR A 622 -6.29 -9.30 -11.40
CA THR A 622 -6.75 -8.60 -12.63
C THR A 622 -6.50 -9.27 -14.00
N ALA A 623 -7.13 -8.75 -15.14
CA ALA A 623 -7.25 -9.39 -16.46
C ALA A 623 -6.75 -8.56 -17.68
N SER A 624 -5.62 -7.82 -17.63
CA SER A 624 -5.16 -6.87 -18.67
C SER A 624 -4.06 -7.35 -19.65
N MET A 625 -3.66 -8.62 -19.58
CA MET A 625 -2.43 -9.10 -20.22
C MET A 625 -2.55 -9.63 -21.66
N ASP A 626 -3.76 -9.87 -22.18
CA ASP A 626 -3.93 -10.56 -23.47
C ASP A 626 -3.45 -9.74 -24.68
N PHE A 627 -3.59 -8.42 -24.64
CA PHE A 627 -3.15 -7.56 -25.75
C PHE A 627 -1.61 -7.58 -25.90
N ALA A 628 -0.87 -7.42 -24.81
CA ALA A 628 0.60 -7.46 -24.84
C ALA A 628 1.14 -8.84 -25.26
N ARG A 629 0.50 -9.91 -24.79
CA ARG A 629 0.82 -11.27 -25.14
C ARG A 629 0.64 -11.56 -26.63
N ASN A 630 -0.51 -11.18 -27.19
CA ASN A 630 -0.81 -11.40 -28.60
C ASN A 630 0.15 -10.60 -29.52
N ALA A 631 0.42 -9.35 -29.18
CA ALA A 631 1.36 -8.51 -29.93
C ALA A 631 2.80 -9.06 -29.91
N ALA A 632 3.30 -9.47 -28.73
CA ALA A 632 4.66 -9.93 -28.59
C ALA A 632 4.88 -11.36 -29.13
N ILE A 633 4.01 -12.32 -28.75
CA ILE A 633 4.22 -13.74 -29.07
C ILE A 633 3.71 -14.10 -30.47
N ARG A 634 2.50 -13.62 -30.85
CA ARG A 634 1.91 -14.00 -32.12
C ARG A 634 2.35 -13.12 -33.28
N ALA A 635 2.53 -11.82 -33.03
CA ALA A 635 2.92 -10.87 -34.07
C ALA A 635 4.41 -10.50 -34.02
N ASN A 636 5.17 -11.02 -33.07
CA ASN A 636 6.59 -10.76 -32.87
C ASN A 636 6.91 -9.25 -32.79
N GLN A 637 6.01 -8.46 -32.18
CA GLN A 637 6.18 -7.02 -32.02
C GLN A 637 6.60 -6.70 -30.59
N ALA A 638 7.70 -5.94 -30.45
CA ALA A 638 8.24 -5.56 -29.16
C ALA A 638 7.19 -4.84 -28.31
N SER A 639 6.82 -5.43 -27.18
CA SER A 639 5.77 -4.95 -26.28
C SER A 639 6.30 -4.78 -24.87
N ALA A 640 6.00 -3.66 -24.20
CA ALA A 640 6.36 -3.40 -22.81
C ALA A 640 5.11 -3.35 -21.91
N VAL A 641 5.17 -4.06 -20.79
CA VAL A 641 4.14 -4.05 -19.76
C VAL A 641 4.71 -3.44 -18.50
N PHE A 642 4.15 -2.30 -18.09
CA PHE A 642 4.40 -1.68 -16.82
C PHE A 642 3.28 -2.07 -15.86
N SER A 643 3.57 -3.01 -14.98
CA SER A 643 2.59 -3.54 -14.04
C SER A 643 2.81 -2.93 -12.67
N LEU A 644 1.86 -2.13 -12.24
CA LEU A 644 1.86 -1.51 -10.91
C LEU A 644 1.10 -2.37 -9.88
N GLU A 645 0.48 -3.47 -10.33
CA GLU A 645 -0.35 -4.36 -9.50
C GLU A 645 0.23 -5.79 -9.40
N MET A 646 0.87 -6.31 -10.45
CA MET A 646 1.26 -7.72 -10.55
C MET A 646 2.77 -7.90 -10.67
N SER A 647 3.33 -8.90 -9.97
CA SER A 647 4.75 -9.26 -10.09
C SER A 647 5.09 -9.89 -11.45
N LYS A 648 6.36 -9.76 -11.90
CA LYS A 648 6.89 -10.40 -13.13
C LYS A 648 6.58 -11.88 -13.19
N VAL A 649 6.76 -12.60 -12.08
CA VAL A 649 6.53 -14.06 -12.00
C VAL A 649 5.07 -14.40 -12.25
N GLU A 650 4.15 -13.60 -11.73
CA GLU A 650 2.71 -13.81 -11.93
C GLU A 650 2.30 -13.56 -13.37
N ILE A 651 2.84 -12.51 -13.99
CA ILE A 651 2.62 -12.20 -15.40
C ILE A 651 3.13 -13.34 -16.30
N VAL A 652 4.35 -13.82 -16.08
CA VAL A 652 4.92 -14.94 -16.82
C VAL A 652 4.07 -16.21 -16.68
N MET A 653 3.58 -16.53 -15.47
CA MET A 653 2.70 -17.68 -15.28
C MET A 653 1.36 -17.56 -16.05
N ARG A 654 0.80 -16.35 -16.16
CA ARG A 654 -0.43 -16.11 -16.94
C ARG A 654 -0.17 -16.26 -18.44
N VAL A 655 0.95 -15.73 -18.92
CA VAL A 655 1.37 -15.89 -20.33
C VAL A 655 1.58 -17.37 -20.66
N LEU A 656 2.28 -18.11 -19.81
CA LEU A 656 2.48 -19.56 -19.94
C LEU A 656 1.13 -20.33 -19.94
N SER A 657 0.22 -19.98 -19.04
CA SER A 657 -1.10 -20.60 -18.98
C SER A 657 -1.90 -20.38 -20.27
N ALA A 658 -1.87 -19.17 -20.79
CA ALA A 658 -2.59 -18.78 -21.98
C ALA A 658 -2.05 -19.46 -23.26
N GLU A 659 -0.73 -19.53 -23.43
CA GLU A 659 -0.11 -20.10 -24.64
C GLU A 659 -0.03 -21.61 -24.60
N ALA A 660 0.42 -22.22 -23.51
CA ALA A 660 0.48 -23.67 -23.37
C ALA A 660 -0.90 -24.32 -23.22
N ARG A 661 -1.98 -23.55 -23.08
CA ARG A 661 -3.34 -24.02 -22.79
C ARG A 661 -3.38 -24.97 -21.60
N VAL A 662 -2.59 -24.65 -20.58
CA VAL A 662 -2.56 -25.35 -19.31
C VAL A 662 -3.26 -24.45 -18.29
N PRO A 663 -4.28 -24.94 -17.59
CA PRO A 663 -5.01 -24.10 -16.63
C PRO A 663 -4.09 -23.42 -15.63
N LEU A 664 -4.27 -22.12 -15.38
CA LEU A 664 -3.39 -21.34 -14.52
C LEU A 664 -3.24 -21.96 -13.12
N HIS A 665 -4.31 -22.56 -12.60
CA HIS A 665 -4.26 -23.25 -11.32
C HIS A 665 -3.38 -24.51 -11.36
N VAL A 666 -3.31 -25.22 -12.50
CA VAL A 666 -2.43 -26.37 -12.71
C VAL A 666 -0.97 -25.94 -12.75
N LEU A 667 -0.66 -24.86 -13.50
CA LEU A 667 0.68 -24.26 -13.49
C LEU A 667 1.10 -23.81 -12.09
N ARG A 668 0.24 -23.08 -11.40
CA ARG A 668 0.50 -22.60 -10.03
C ARG A 668 0.60 -23.72 -9.01
N SER A 669 -0.17 -24.80 -9.18
CA SER A 669 -0.10 -25.97 -8.29
C SER A 669 1.08 -26.88 -8.60
N GLY A 670 1.69 -26.75 -9.77
CA GLY A 670 2.72 -27.65 -10.28
C GLY A 670 2.20 -29.10 -10.48
N GLN A 671 0.87 -29.29 -10.54
CA GLN A 671 0.23 -30.58 -10.81
C GLN A 671 0.12 -30.81 -12.32
N LEU A 672 1.26 -30.67 -12.99
CA LEU A 672 1.37 -30.86 -14.42
C LEU A 672 1.43 -32.35 -14.74
N SER A 673 0.58 -32.80 -15.65
CA SER A 673 0.70 -34.09 -16.29
C SER A 673 1.90 -34.10 -17.24
N ASP A 674 2.34 -35.28 -17.71
CA ASP A 674 3.40 -35.38 -18.71
C ASP A 674 3.01 -34.68 -20.01
N ASP A 675 1.71 -34.68 -20.35
CA ASP A 675 1.15 -33.94 -21.48
C ASP A 675 1.26 -32.42 -21.26
N ASP A 676 0.98 -31.93 -20.04
CA ASP A 676 1.13 -30.50 -19.70
C ASP A 676 2.59 -30.06 -19.75
N TRP A 677 3.52 -30.90 -19.29
CA TRP A 677 4.95 -30.65 -19.41
C TRP A 677 5.38 -30.57 -20.86
N THR A 678 4.87 -31.44 -21.72
CA THR A 678 5.14 -31.44 -23.16
C THR A 678 4.63 -30.16 -23.82
N LYS A 679 3.41 -29.73 -23.49
CA LYS A 679 2.83 -28.46 -23.97
C LYS A 679 3.65 -27.25 -23.52
N LEU A 680 4.07 -27.21 -22.24
CA LEU A 680 4.92 -26.16 -21.71
C LEU A 680 6.28 -26.12 -22.39
N ALA A 681 6.95 -27.27 -22.56
CA ALA A 681 8.26 -27.34 -23.20
C ALA A 681 8.23 -26.84 -24.65
N ARG A 682 7.13 -27.15 -25.38
CA ARG A 682 6.92 -26.66 -26.75
C ARG A 682 6.74 -25.14 -26.78
N CYS A 683 5.93 -24.61 -25.85
CA CYS A 683 5.60 -23.20 -25.77
C CYS A 683 6.76 -22.34 -25.24
N MET A 684 7.64 -22.91 -24.40
CA MET A 684 8.78 -22.18 -23.83
C MET A 684 9.74 -21.66 -24.90
N GLY A 685 9.94 -22.39 -26.02
CA GLY A 685 10.75 -21.93 -27.14
C GLY A 685 10.18 -20.67 -27.78
N GLU A 686 8.86 -20.65 -28.04
CA GLU A 686 8.17 -19.52 -28.66
C GLU A 686 8.12 -18.30 -27.73
N ILE A 687 7.93 -18.50 -26.42
CA ILE A 687 7.89 -17.41 -25.42
C ILE A 687 9.29 -16.85 -25.15
N SER A 688 10.32 -17.68 -25.14
CA SER A 688 11.71 -17.26 -24.86
C SER A 688 12.23 -16.25 -25.90
N ASP A 689 11.82 -16.40 -27.15
CA ASP A 689 12.26 -15.55 -28.25
C ASP A 689 11.32 -14.32 -28.45
N ALA A 690 10.17 -14.30 -27.76
CA ALA A 690 9.20 -13.21 -27.90
C ALA A 690 9.70 -11.92 -27.26
N PRO A 691 9.59 -10.77 -27.95
CA PRO A 691 10.07 -9.48 -27.45
C PRO A 691 9.07 -8.84 -26.47
N LEU A 692 8.76 -9.53 -25.36
CA LEU A 692 7.89 -9.06 -24.28
C LEU A 692 8.73 -8.61 -23.09
N PHE A 693 8.66 -7.32 -22.76
CA PHE A 693 9.37 -6.69 -21.65
C PHE A 693 8.40 -6.40 -20.52
N VAL A 694 8.71 -6.85 -19.31
CA VAL A 694 7.86 -6.65 -18.14
C VAL A 694 8.62 -5.91 -17.05
N ASP A 695 8.03 -4.84 -16.54
CA ASP A 695 8.52 -4.08 -15.41
C ASP A 695 7.45 -4.06 -14.30
N ASP A 696 7.80 -4.51 -13.10
CA ASP A 696 6.93 -4.61 -11.92
C ASP A 696 7.40 -3.69 -10.79
N THR A 697 8.10 -2.60 -11.11
CA THR A 697 8.52 -1.61 -10.12
C THR A 697 7.29 -0.94 -9.51
N PRO A 698 7.09 -1.00 -8.18
CA PRO A 698 5.94 -0.38 -7.52
C PRO A 698 6.03 1.16 -7.55
N ASN A 699 4.88 1.84 -7.48
CA ASN A 699 4.77 3.31 -7.42
C ASN A 699 5.48 4.07 -8.54
N MET A 700 5.59 3.49 -9.73
CA MET A 700 6.27 4.08 -10.87
C MET A 700 5.57 5.38 -11.31
N ASN A 701 6.33 6.44 -11.50
CA ASN A 701 5.83 7.69 -12.03
C ASN A 701 5.94 7.76 -13.57
N LEU A 702 5.21 8.71 -14.19
CA LEU A 702 5.17 8.84 -15.63
C LEU A 702 6.56 9.10 -16.26
N MET A 703 7.46 9.78 -15.56
CA MET A 703 8.80 10.10 -16.03
C MET A 703 9.68 8.85 -16.13
N GLU A 704 9.56 7.94 -15.18
CA GLU A 704 10.26 6.65 -15.20
C GLU A 704 9.77 5.76 -16.34
N ILE A 705 8.44 5.66 -16.52
CA ILE A 705 7.85 4.92 -17.66
C ILE A 705 8.40 5.50 -18.98
N ARG A 706 8.44 6.83 -19.12
CA ARG A 706 8.93 7.52 -20.31
C ARG A 706 10.42 7.23 -20.58
N ALA A 707 11.26 7.29 -19.56
CA ALA A 707 12.69 7.00 -19.67
C ALA A 707 12.96 5.54 -20.08
N LYS A 708 12.24 4.58 -19.46
CA LYS A 708 12.34 3.15 -19.77
C LYS A 708 11.80 2.83 -21.16
N ALA A 709 10.66 3.42 -21.56
CA ALA A 709 10.06 3.25 -22.89
C ALA A 709 10.96 3.78 -24.00
N ARG A 710 11.57 4.96 -23.83
CA ARG A 710 12.57 5.50 -24.79
C ARG A 710 13.76 4.55 -25.00
N ARG A 711 14.28 3.98 -23.89
CA ARG A 711 15.40 3.03 -23.96
C ARG A 711 15.01 1.76 -24.72
N LEU A 712 13.79 1.26 -24.49
CA LEU A 712 13.27 0.08 -25.20
C LEU A 712 12.99 0.41 -26.67
N LYS A 713 12.47 1.60 -26.98
CA LYS A 713 12.27 2.05 -28.38
C LYS A 713 13.58 2.08 -29.16
N GLN A 714 14.64 2.64 -28.56
CA GLN A 714 15.96 2.71 -29.21
C GLN A 714 16.63 1.33 -29.39
N LYS A 715 16.45 0.40 -28.43
CA LYS A 715 17.12 -0.90 -28.46
C LYS A 715 16.37 -1.99 -29.23
N HIS A 716 15.04 -1.96 -29.15
CA HIS A 716 14.19 -3.06 -29.59
C HIS A 716 13.02 -2.61 -30.46
N ASP A 717 13.00 -1.35 -30.90
CA ASP A 717 11.93 -0.76 -31.73
C ASP A 717 10.52 -1.04 -31.14
N LEU A 718 10.34 -0.62 -29.87
CA LEU A 718 9.12 -0.83 -29.10
C LEU A 718 7.87 -0.41 -29.89
N LYS A 719 6.90 -1.34 -30.01
CA LYS A 719 5.67 -1.16 -30.81
C LYS A 719 4.40 -1.05 -29.96
N LEU A 720 4.41 -1.51 -28.70
CA LEU A 720 3.24 -1.45 -27.81
C LEU A 720 3.69 -1.20 -26.38
N ILE A 721 2.95 -0.33 -25.68
CA ILE A 721 3.08 -0.11 -24.25
C ILE A 721 1.75 -0.44 -23.56
N VAL A 722 1.79 -1.21 -22.49
CA VAL A 722 0.64 -1.49 -21.60
C VAL A 722 0.96 -1.00 -20.20
N VAL A 723 0.07 -0.21 -19.62
CA VAL A 723 0.16 0.30 -18.24
C VAL A 723 -1.01 -0.26 -17.43
N ASP A 724 -0.72 -1.07 -16.44
CA ASP A 724 -1.71 -1.73 -15.59
C ASP A 724 -1.54 -1.32 -14.12
N TYR A 725 -2.35 -0.42 -13.57
CA TYR A 725 -3.40 0.40 -14.14
C TYR A 725 -3.23 1.88 -13.74
N LEU A 726 -3.83 2.77 -14.50
CA LEU A 726 -3.63 4.23 -14.46
C LEU A 726 -3.82 4.85 -13.08
N GLN A 727 -4.78 4.36 -12.29
CA GLN A 727 -5.08 4.89 -10.95
C GLN A 727 -4.06 4.50 -9.87
N LEU A 728 -3.07 3.64 -10.14
CA LEU A 728 -1.96 3.36 -9.22
C LEU A 728 -0.72 4.23 -9.48
N MET A 729 -0.70 4.96 -10.58
CA MET A 729 0.39 5.89 -10.86
C MET A 729 0.38 7.06 -9.89
N SER A 730 1.56 7.51 -9.48
CA SER A 730 1.75 8.71 -8.67
C SER A 730 2.13 9.91 -9.54
N SER A 731 1.55 11.09 -9.24
CA SER A 731 2.01 12.35 -9.82
C SER A 731 3.16 12.92 -8.97
N PRO A 732 4.25 13.42 -9.58
CA PRO A 732 5.33 14.07 -8.84
C PRO A 732 4.91 15.41 -8.21
N LYS A 733 3.75 15.95 -8.61
CA LYS A 733 3.19 17.20 -8.07
C LYS A 733 2.06 16.89 -7.10
N ARG A 734 2.04 17.51 -5.93
CA ARG A 734 0.86 17.52 -5.04
C ARG A 734 -0.26 18.29 -5.74
N THR A 735 -1.26 17.58 -6.24
CA THR A 735 -2.47 18.13 -6.83
C THR A 735 -3.56 18.28 -5.76
N GLU A 736 -4.41 19.30 -5.93
CA GLU A 736 -5.51 19.59 -4.98
C GLU A 736 -6.65 18.55 -5.05
N SER A 737 -6.73 17.74 -6.13
CA SER A 737 -7.75 16.71 -6.29
C SER A 737 -7.25 15.53 -7.12
N ARG A 738 -7.76 14.33 -6.81
CA ARG A 738 -7.49 13.09 -7.56
C ARG A 738 -7.89 13.20 -9.04
N GLN A 739 -8.93 13.97 -9.34
CA GLN A 739 -9.39 14.19 -10.72
C GLN A 739 -8.34 14.94 -11.56
N GLN A 740 -7.67 15.94 -10.99
CA GLN A 740 -6.59 16.67 -11.67
C GLN A 740 -5.37 15.76 -11.90
N GLU A 741 -5.04 14.92 -10.92
CA GLU A 741 -3.94 13.97 -11.03
C GLU A 741 -4.17 12.97 -12.17
N VAL A 742 -5.37 12.39 -12.26
CA VAL A 742 -5.76 11.47 -13.34
C VAL A 742 -5.76 12.17 -14.70
N ALA A 743 -6.15 13.46 -14.75
CA ALA A 743 -6.11 14.27 -15.97
C ALA A 743 -4.67 14.51 -16.46
N GLU A 744 -3.75 14.86 -15.55
CA GLU A 744 -2.34 15.03 -15.90
C GLU A 744 -1.71 13.72 -16.40
N LEU A 745 -2.03 12.59 -15.73
CA LEU A 745 -1.53 11.28 -16.15
C LEU A 745 -2.06 10.86 -17.52
N SER A 746 -3.35 11.03 -17.78
CA SER A 746 -3.98 10.74 -19.07
C SER A 746 -3.33 11.52 -20.22
N ARG A 747 -3.21 12.84 -20.03
CA ARG A 747 -2.55 13.72 -20.99
C ARG A 747 -1.07 13.34 -21.20
N GLY A 748 -0.37 13.00 -20.09
CA GLY A 748 1.02 12.58 -20.14
C GLY A 748 1.22 11.25 -20.89
N LEU A 749 0.33 10.27 -20.73
CA LEU A 749 0.36 9.02 -21.50
C LEU A 749 0.04 9.25 -22.98
N LYS A 750 -0.86 10.18 -23.30
CA LYS A 750 -1.11 10.57 -24.70
C LYS A 750 0.10 11.21 -25.35
N LEU A 751 0.82 12.07 -24.60
CA LEU A 751 2.08 12.65 -25.09
C LEU A 751 3.17 11.58 -25.24
N LEU A 752 3.24 10.61 -24.31
CA LEU A 752 4.16 9.48 -24.41
C LEU A 752 3.90 8.65 -25.67
N ALA A 753 2.63 8.35 -25.98
CA ALA A 753 2.27 7.60 -27.19
C ALA A 753 2.77 8.30 -28.47
N LYS A 754 2.58 9.62 -28.56
CA LYS A 754 3.06 10.42 -29.69
C LYS A 754 4.59 10.46 -29.78
N GLU A 755 5.28 10.62 -28.65
CA GLU A 755 6.73 10.74 -28.57
C GLU A 755 7.46 9.44 -28.93
N ILE A 756 6.94 8.30 -28.47
CA ILE A 756 7.54 6.98 -28.70
C ILE A 756 7.09 6.41 -30.06
N GLU A 757 6.11 7.05 -30.72
CA GLU A 757 5.48 6.54 -31.95
C GLU A 757 5.05 5.08 -31.78
N ALA A 758 4.33 4.80 -30.66
CA ALA A 758 3.76 3.50 -30.34
C ALA A 758 2.40 3.69 -29.66
N PRO A 759 1.42 2.78 -29.86
CA PRO A 759 0.17 2.79 -29.11
C PRO A 759 0.44 2.52 -27.61
N VAL A 760 -0.29 3.24 -26.76
CA VAL A 760 -0.28 3.05 -25.31
C VAL A 760 -1.65 2.57 -24.86
N ILE A 761 -1.72 1.37 -24.29
CA ILE A 761 -2.91 0.84 -23.61
C ILE A 761 -2.80 1.21 -22.13
N ALA A 762 -3.76 1.96 -21.62
CA ALA A 762 -3.88 2.19 -20.20
C ALA A 762 -5.15 1.50 -19.66
N VAL A 763 -4.97 0.67 -18.66
CA VAL A 763 -6.09 0.01 -17.98
C VAL A 763 -6.74 0.99 -17.02
N SER A 764 -8.07 1.02 -16.99
CA SER A 764 -8.86 1.90 -16.12
C SER A 764 -10.03 1.16 -15.50
N GLN A 765 -10.52 1.69 -14.37
CA GLN A 765 -11.70 1.14 -13.71
C GLN A 765 -12.95 1.95 -14.06
N LEU A 766 -14.09 1.24 -14.23
CA LEU A 766 -15.40 1.86 -14.42
C LEU A 766 -16.04 2.23 -13.07
N ASN A 767 -16.87 3.29 -13.08
CA ASN A 767 -17.70 3.65 -11.94
C ASN A 767 -18.85 2.62 -11.73
N ARG A 768 -19.75 2.89 -10.76
CA ARG A 768 -20.86 2.01 -10.38
C ARG A 768 -22.12 2.21 -11.21
N GLY A 769 -22.11 3.11 -12.18
CA GLY A 769 -23.26 3.41 -13.03
C GLY A 769 -23.93 2.17 -13.65
N PRO A 770 -23.15 1.24 -14.23
CA PRO A 770 -23.72 0.02 -14.81
C PRO A 770 -24.52 -0.85 -13.82
N GLU A 771 -24.10 -0.90 -12.54
CA GLU A 771 -24.76 -1.72 -11.52
C GLU A 771 -26.13 -1.16 -11.08
N GLN A 772 -26.32 0.15 -11.24
CA GLN A 772 -27.55 0.83 -10.83
C GLN A 772 -28.61 0.89 -11.93
N ARG A 773 -28.21 0.67 -13.19
CA ARG A 773 -29.11 0.68 -14.36
C ARG A 773 -29.76 -0.68 -14.58
N THR A 774 -30.93 -0.69 -15.23
CA THR A 774 -31.59 -1.92 -15.69
C THR A 774 -30.74 -2.63 -16.75
N ASP A 775 -30.19 -1.86 -17.70
CA ASP A 775 -29.18 -2.32 -18.63
C ASP A 775 -27.78 -2.21 -17.96
N LYS A 776 -27.17 -3.36 -17.68
CA LYS A 776 -25.87 -3.48 -17.02
C LYS A 776 -24.68 -3.20 -17.95
N ARG A 777 -24.91 -2.89 -19.23
CA ARG A 777 -23.85 -2.58 -20.20
C ARG A 777 -23.15 -1.26 -19.84
N PRO A 778 -21.83 -1.24 -19.78
CA PRO A 778 -21.06 -0.04 -19.48
C PRO A 778 -21.13 0.98 -20.63
N GLN A 779 -21.07 2.26 -20.27
CA GLN A 779 -21.07 3.41 -21.18
C GLN A 779 -19.86 4.32 -20.90
N LEU A 780 -19.52 5.21 -21.83
CA LEU A 780 -18.42 6.18 -21.66
C LEU A 780 -18.53 7.01 -20.37
N SER A 781 -19.72 7.41 -19.99
CA SER A 781 -20.00 8.13 -18.73
C SER A 781 -19.65 7.34 -17.46
N ASP A 782 -19.40 6.03 -17.59
CA ASP A 782 -19.02 5.17 -16.47
C ASP A 782 -17.51 5.18 -16.22
N LEU A 783 -16.72 5.82 -17.06
CA LEU A 783 -15.32 6.17 -16.76
C LEU A 783 -15.29 7.25 -15.68
N ARG A 784 -15.25 6.87 -14.41
CA ARG A 784 -15.35 7.77 -13.25
C ARG A 784 -14.09 8.62 -13.06
N GLU A 785 -14.27 9.85 -12.55
CA GLU A 785 -13.21 10.85 -12.18
C GLU A 785 -12.42 11.39 -13.36
N SER A 786 -12.87 11.18 -14.60
CA SER A 786 -12.05 11.40 -15.77
C SER A 786 -12.81 11.79 -17.03
N GLY A 787 -13.57 12.87 -17.00
CA GLY A 787 -13.96 13.54 -18.26
C GLY A 787 -12.73 13.83 -19.14
N SER A 788 -11.55 13.97 -18.55
CA SER A 788 -10.26 14.11 -19.22
C SER A 788 -9.77 12.82 -19.90
N ILE A 789 -9.89 11.64 -19.29
CA ILE A 789 -9.52 10.36 -19.93
C ILE A 789 -10.37 10.16 -21.19
N GLU A 790 -11.66 10.44 -21.10
CA GLU A 790 -12.55 10.39 -22.27
C GLU A 790 -12.09 11.35 -23.37
N GLN A 791 -11.65 12.57 -23.02
CA GLN A 791 -11.19 13.55 -24.01
C GLN A 791 -9.86 13.16 -24.66
N ASP A 792 -8.88 12.69 -23.89
CA ASP A 792 -7.53 12.38 -24.34
C ASP A 792 -7.44 11.06 -25.12
N ALA A 793 -8.26 10.05 -24.78
CA ALA A 793 -8.26 8.76 -25.43
C ALA A 793 -8.69 8.82 -26.90
N ASP A 794 -8.00 8.08 -27.75
CA ASP A 794 -8.40 7.87 -29.16
C ASP A 794 -9.38 6.70 -29.31
N VAL A 795 -9.17 5.66 -28.51
CA VAL A 795 -10.03 4.47 -28.45
C VAL A 795 -10.38 4.18 -26.99
N VAL A 796 -11.63 3.85 -26.73
CA VAL A 796 -12.10 3.37 -25.43
C VAL A 796 -12.81 2.04 -25.62
N ILE A 797 -12.30 1.00 -24.98
CA ILE A 797 -12.85 -0.36 -24.97
C ILE A 797 -13.38 -0.65 -23.58
N LEU A 798 -14.70 -0.88 -23.47
CA LEU A 798 -15.36 -1.24 -22.22
C LEU A 798 -15.60 -2.74 -22.18
N LEU A 799 -15.15 -3.39 -21.10
CA LEU A 799 -15.32 -4.82 -20.91
C LEU A 799 -16.64 -5.10 -20.21
N HIS A 800 -17.46 -5.98 -20.83
CA HIS A 800 -18.74 -6.44 -20.29
C HIS A 800 -18.85 -7.96 -20.35
N ARG A 801 -19.46 -8.55 -19.32
CA ARG A 801 -19.80 -9.97 -19.27
C ARG A 801 -21.20 -10.12 -18.68
N ASP A 802 -22.12 -10.73 -19.43
CA ASP A 802 -23.48 -10.97 -18.96
C ASP A 802 -23.51 -11.95 -17.78
N ASP A 803 -22.73 -13.03 -17.83
CA ASP A 803 -22.62 -14.05 -16.78
C ASP A 803 -22.04 -13.52 -15.45
N TYR A 804 -21.47 -12.32 -15.47
CA TYR A 804 -21.08 -11.60 -14.25
C TYR A 804 -22.28 -11.08 -13.47
N TYR A 805 -23.31 -10.60 -14.18
CA TYR A 805 -24.52 -10.03 -13.58
C TYR A 805 -25.64 -11.06 -13.45
N ASP A 806 -25.74 -11.99 -14.40
CA ASP A 806 -26.72 -13.10 -14.45
C ASP A 806 -26.00 -14.41 -14.80
N LYS A 807 -25.86 -15.30 -13.81
CA LYS A 807 -25.18 -16.58 -13.99
C LYS A 807 -25.97 -17.60 -14.83
N GLU A 808 -27.28 -17.40 -15.00
CA GLU A 808 -28.12 -18.21 -15.87
C GLU A 808 -28.24 -17.61 -17.27
N SER A 809 -27.46 -16.56 -17.57
CA SER A 809 -27.42 -15.97 -18.90
C SER A 809 -27.07 -17.02 -19.94
N PRO A 810 -27.81 -17.08 -21.07
CA PRO A 810 -27.51 -17.97 -22.20
C PRO A 810 -26.14 -17.64 -22.83
N ARG A 811 -25.55 -16.48 -22.50
CA ARG A 811 -24.24 -16.01 -22.96
C ARG A 811 -23.12 -16.30 -21.96
N ALA A 812 -23.28 -17.30 -21.08
CA ALA A 812 -22.23 -17.68 -20.12
C ALA A 812 -20.94 -18.11 -20.83
N GLY A 813 -19.80 -17.55 -20.39
CA GLY A 813 -18.49 -17.77 -21.01
C GLY A 813 -18.18 -16.83 -22.19
N GLU A 814 -19.05 -15.88 -22.50
CA GLU A 814 -18.81 -14.80 -23.46
C GLU A 814 -18.40 -13.50 -22.74
N ALA A 815 -17.64 -12.67 -23.44
CA ALA A 815 -17.33 -11.31 -23.01
C ALA A 815 -17.47 -10.36 -24.19
N ASP A 816 -18.03 -9.18 -23.95
CA ASP A 816 -18.16 -8.13 -24.95
C ASP A 816 -17.02 -7.09 -24.76
N PHE A 817 -16.30 -6.84 -25.83
CA PHE A 817 -15.38 -5.71 -25.96
C PHE A 817 -16.14 -4.59 -26.67
N ILE A 818 -16.71 -3.67 -25.90
CA ILE A 818 -17.52 -2.57 -26.42
C ILE A 818 -16.58 -1.42 -26.78
N VAL A 819 -16.35 -1.19 -28.07
CA VAL A 819 -15.60 -0.02 -28.54
C VAL A 819 -16.53 1.19 -28.46
N ALA A 820 -16.52 1.84 -27.30
CA ALA A 820 -17.42 2.95 -26.98
C ALA A 820 -16.98 4.30 -27.55
N LYS A 821 -15.68 4.43 -27.88
CA LYS A 821 -15.11 5.57 -28.59
C LYS A 821 -14.06 5.10 -29.58
N HIS A 822 -14.08 5.65 -30.79
CA HIS A 822 -13.05 5.46 -31.80
C HIS A 822 -12.93 6.75 -32.64
N ARG A 823 -11.84 7.50 -32.50
CA ARG A 823 -11.67 8.79 -33.18
C ARG A 823 -11.60 8.67 -34.70
N ASN A 824 -11.02 7.58 -35.20
CA ASN A 824 -10.70 7.40 -36.61
C ASN A 824 -11.56 6.36 -37.31
N GLY A 825 -12.60 5.83 -36.63
CA GLY A 825 -13.46 4.78 -37.20
C GLY A 825 -14.77 4.59 -36.47
N PRO A 826 -15.54 3.56 -36.84
CA PRO A 826 -16.83 3.26 -36.22
C PRO A 826 -16.67 2.68 -34.80
N THR A 827 -17.76 2.76 -34.04
CA THR A 827 -17.91 2.11 -32.75
C THR A 827 -18.75 0.87 -32.91
N ASP A 828 -18.36 -0.25 -32.28
CA ASP A 828 -19.12 -1.52 -32.34
C ASP A 828 -18.78 -2.37 -31.09
N THR A 829 -19.47 -3.52 -30.98
CA THR A 829 -19.24 -4.50 -29.92
C THR A 829 -18.68 -5.78 -30.51
N VAL A 830 -17.53 -6.19 -30.08
CA VAL A 830 -16.88 -7.45 -30.45
C VAL A 830 -17.08 -8.46 -29.32
N THR A 831 -17.72 -9.59 -29.60
CA THR A 831 -17.93 -10.67 -28.63
C THR A 831 -16.81 -11.70 -28.75
N VAL A 832 -16.21 -12.04 -27.61
CA VAL A 832 -15.09 -12.98 -27.47
C VAL A 832 -15.39 -14.07 -26.43
N ALA A 833 -14.79 -15.25 -26.56
CA ALA A 833 -14.91 -16.29 -25.54
C ALA A 833 -13.97 -16.02 -24.35
N ALA A 834 -14.52 -16.01 -23.15
CA ALA A 834 -13.82 -15.79 -21.90
C ALA A 834 -13.30 -17.11 -21.30
N GLN A 835 -12.09 -17.53 -21.64
CA GLN A 835 -11.43 -18.72 -21.08
C GLN A 835 -10.63 -18.35 -19.83
N LEU A 836 -11.29 -17.92 -18.77
CA LEU A 836 -10.65 -17.36 -17.57
C LEU A 836 -9.79 -18.36 -16.81
N HIS A 837 -10.09 -19.66 -16.89
CA HIS A 837 -9.28 -20.74 -16.31
C HIS A 837 -7.89 -20.84 -16.98
N LEU A 838 -7.76 -20.37 -18.22
CA LEU A 838 -6.51 -20.24 -18.98
C LEU A 838 -5.96 -18.80 -18.94
N SER A 839 -6.57 -17.90 -18.16
CA SER A 839 -6.23 -16.47 -18.09
C SER A 839 -6.17 -15.79 -19.46
N ARG A 840 -7.13 -16.08 -20.34
CA ARG A 840 -7.18 -15.50 -21.70
C ARG A 840 -8.60 -15.30 -22.23
N PHE A 841 -8.70 -14.39 -23.21
CA PHE A 841 -9.81 -14.28 -24.12
C PHE A 841 -9.40 -14.80 -25.49
N VAL A 842 -10.34 -15.31 -26.27
CA VAL A 842 -10.12 -15.81 -27.65
C VAL A 842 -11.33 -15.44 -28.51
N ASP A 843 -11.12 -15.41 -29.84
CA ASP A 843 -12.22 -15.25 -30.77
C ASP A 843 -13.28 -16.33 -30.59
N MET A 844 -14.54 -15.98 -30.83
CA MET A 844 -15.60 -16.96 -30.87
C MET A 844 -15.37 -17.92 -32.06
N ALA A 845 -15.55 -19.20 -31.84
CA ALA A 845 -15.53 -20.16 -32.94
C ALA A 845 -16.78 -19.90 -33.80
N ILE A 846 -16.56 -19.53 -35.07
CA ILE A 846 -17.61 -19.41 -36.11
C ILE A 846 -18.05 -20.79 -36.54
#